data_847e0eb46a0b63755f920210e348b544
#
_entry.id   847e0eb46a0b63755f920210e348b544
#
_cell.length_a   1.000
_cell.length_b   1.000
_cell.length_c   1.000
_cell.angle_alpha   90.00
_cell.angle_beta   90.00
_cell.angle_gamma   90.00
#
_symmetry.space_group_name_H-M   'P 1'
#
loop_
_entity.id
_entity.type
_entity.pdbx_description
1 polymer ?
#
loop_
_entity_poly.entity_id
_entity_poly.type
_entity_poly.pdbx_seq_one_letter_code
_entity_poly.pdbx_strand_id
1 'polypeptide(L)'
;MRFQSGFVDLARRVTMETRAVERAATVQEITAPAAWSDARIESWLDWSESLVPDLSPTGGWLNGAVDAWAERLAGRGLAEGVFTDRAEAYVFAAELAATIQLGLASPVGAPEAGAGSADILDLSDPAAPAHLAEHRADRMTARLALQSAEALADALCAVADAVDRCEGPDGHCADPSRNPALGRAAATARRRGATDADILRAVDGERPALALRPFHETPPLIALADSTQIAAGAPEALLAAESALDGGLIAIFSPRDAEALAEGAVGRALLDLSAVAALDGGTFDRLPDLVRLWTVALDLQAASVAISLGLEGLSAALIPAGGDLAARAEALAGLTAVVAAQTSVELAQLRGPCAEWDALKSQVADADRARRARLKSNPDPLAAVALKRIGKLGAPRRHATVGLFMDDAEARLRLGLGGPSVIDVFQTADGQIGRRLAAPLAAALARTGGDVQAAERRLFGRRTLVEAPGVDHAALRAFGFTDIELAAVEQALAGADGFDAVFTAPVLDPGFIRDVLGLEDGDGPLLNLLGVPEEAEFAAARWVFGHGDLTDWAEAPAAVAALLADPAGVEADLRRAVEPFSDAPDTAVDTLDWRATAAQAARRLAQAAAEGRRAVRLRRAPPPPGPLLTLPKTDAAPRLETPRPAPTPAPQERVVERVVERERARRKLPDRRKGYIQKAAVGGHKVYIHTGEYDDGELGEIFIDMHKEGAAFRSLMNNFAIAISIGLQYGVPLEEFVDAFVFTRFEPAGRVTGNDSIRSATSILDYIFRELGVSYLDRHELANAGPDELNADGLGHGKAEGGEAVPAARFISKGFARGSAPDNLVVLPFGKKAEPEPKVVANTEAVACPSCGDFSLQNRGGVWVCDTCGDARAVHGGDQG
;
A
#
# COMPACT_ATOMS: atom_id res chain seq x y z
N MET A 1 1.58 -41.27 18.97
CA MET A 1 0.81 -41.14 17.71
C MET A 1 1.76 -41.18 16.53
N ARG A 2 1.46 -41.90 15.47
CA ARG A 2 2.36 -42.03 14.30
C ARG A 2 1.85 -41.21 13.13
N PHE A 3 2.78 -40.63 12.39
CA PHE A 3 2.51 -39.87 11.19
C PHE A 3 3.33 -40.41 10.02
N GLN A 4 2.71 -40.58 8.86
CA GLN A 4 3.35 -41.04 7.62
C GLN A 4 2.53 -40.52 6.45
N SER A 5 2.34 -39.19 6.42
CA SER A 5 1.44 -38.53 5.49
C SER A 5 2.05 -38.31 4.09
N GLY A 6 3.39 -38.39 4.02
CA GLY A 6 4.13 -38.19 2.76
C GLY A 6 4.21 -36.78 2.27
N PHE A 7 3.93 -35.76 3.10
CA PHE A 7 4.12 -34.37 2.75
C PHE A 7 5.59 -34.02 2.57
N VAL A 8 6.49 -34.66 3.34
CA VAL A 8 7.95 -34.49 3.19
C VAL A 8 8.41 -34.87 1.79
N ASP A 9 7.91 -35.94 1.20
CA ASP A 9 8.29 -36.39 -0.14
C ASP A 9 7.78 -35.44 -1.24
N LEU A 10 6.64 -34.76 -0.99
CA LEU A 10 6.11 -33.74 -1.87
C LEU A 10 6.89 -32.42 -1.73
N ALA A 11 7.20 -32.03 -0.50
CA ALA A 11 7.95 -30.81 -0.22
C ALA A 11 9.37 -30.83 -0.84
N ARG A 12 10.01 -32.00 -0.93
CA ARG A 12 11.31 -32.18 -1.61
C ARG A 12 11.28 -31.84 -3.10
N ARG A 13 10.10 -31.77 -3.72
CA ARG A 13 9.92 -31.43 -5.15
C ARG A 13 9.72 -29.94 -5.35
N VAL A 14 9.52 -29.18 -4.28
CA VAL A 14 9.37 -27.72 -4.34
C VAL A 14 10.72 -27.11 -4.71
N THR A 15 10.72 -26.31 -5.77
CA THR A 15 11.89 -25.52 -6.14
C THR A 15 12.13 -24.45 -5.10
N MET A 16 13.32 -24.44 -4.50
CA MET A 16 13.74 -23.43 -3.53
C MET A 16 14.64 -22.40 -4.21
N GLU A 17 14.54 -21.16 -3.79
CA GLU A 17 15.35 -20.05 -4.27
C GLU A 17 15.84 -19.22 -3.09
N THR A 18 17.08 -18.73 -3.16
CA THR A 18 17.61 -17.76 -2.21
C THR A 18 17.55 -16.39 -2.85
N ARG A 19 16.87 -15.46 -2.21
CA ARG A 19 16.72 -14.09 -2.71
C ARG A 19 16.97 -13.08 -1.60
N ALA A 20 17.37 -11.89 -2.00
CA ALA A 20 17.53 -10.76 -1.11
C ALA A 20 16.16 -10.15 -0.80
N VAL A 21 15.76 -10.14 0.46
CA VAL A 21 14.53 -9.52 0.95
C VAL A 21 14.90 -8.29 1.76
N GLU A 22 14.34 -7.15 1.38
CA GLU A 22 14.57 -5.88 2.06
C GLU A 22 13.67 -5.77 3.30
N ARG A 23 14.27 -5.58 4.48
CA ARG A 23 13.55 -5.44 5.75
C ARG A 23 14.05 -4.21 6.51
N ALA A 24 13.17 -3.25 6.72
CA ALA A 24 13.39 -2.01 7.47
C ALA A 24 14.71 -1.30 7.14
N ALA A 25 15.84 -1.76 7.66
CA ALA A 25 17.17 -1.16 7.45
C ALA A 25 18.22 -2.16 6.94
N THR A 26 17.82 -3.42 6.66
CA THR A 26 18.77 -4.48 6.27
C THR A 26 18.22 -5.29 5.12
N VAL A 27 19.12 -5.74 4.24
CA VAL A 27 18.82 -6.74 3.22
C VAL A 27 19.26 -8.10 3.75
N GLN A 28 18.36 -9.08 3.76
CA GLN A 28 18.62 -10.43 4.23
C GLN A 28 18.51 -11.42 3.07
N GLU A 29 19.45 -12.36 2.98
CA GLU A 29 19.35 -13.48 2.04
C GLU A 29 18.48 -14.57 2.64
N ILE A 30 17.31 -14.81 2.06
CA ILE A 30 16.31 -15.75 2.53
C ILE A 30 16.09 -16.86 1.51
N THR A 31 16.19 -18.09 1.93
CA THR A 31 15.81 -19.25 1.12
C THR A 31 14.34 -19.58 1.36
N ALA A 32 13.54 -19.58 0.29
CA ALA A 32 12.10 -19.86 0.33
C ALA A 32 11.66 -20.56 -0.97
N PRO A 33 10.43 -21.13 -1.02
CA PRO A 33 9.89 -21.65 -2.28
C PRO A 33 9.88 -20.56 -3.38
N ALA A 34 10.41 -20.91 -4.55
CA ALA A 34 10.56 -19.95 -5.66
C ALA A 34 9.25 -19.29 -6.12
N ALA A 35 8.12 -19.98 -5.91
CA ALA A 35 6.78 -19.46 -6.24
C ALA A 35 6.22 -18.46 -5.22
N TRP A 36 6.89 -18.24 -4.08
CA TRP A 36 6.41 -17.29 -3.08
C TRP A 36 6.80 -15.87 -3.43
N SER A 37 5.89 -14.91 -3.19
CA SER A 37 6.20 -13.48 -3.30
C SER A 37 7.02 -13.00 -2.10
N ASP A 38 7.71 -11.88 -2.25
CA ASP A 38 8.48 -11.28 -1.15
C ASP A 38 7.57 -10.89 0.01
N ALA A 39 6.39 -10.32 -0.24
CA ALA A 39 5.41 -10.02 0.79
C ALA A 39 4.96 -11.27 1.59
N ARG A 40 4.85 -12.43 0.92
CA ARG A 40 4.57 -13.71 1.58
C ARG A 40 5.73 -14.15 2.47
N ILE A 41 6.96 -13.99 2.01
CA ILE A 41 8.17 -14.32 2.76
C ILE A 41 8.29 -13.38 3.97
N GLU A 42 8.08 -12.09 3.80
CA GLU A 42 8.10 -11.10 4.87
C GLU A 42 7.09 -11.43 5.97
N SER A 43 5.85 -11.76 5.61
CA SER A 43 4.83 -12.16 6.59
C SER A 43 5.21 -13.44 7.36
N TRP A 44 5.94 -14.39 6.74
CA TRP A 44 6.49 -15.54 7.45
C TRP A 44 7.63 -15.17 8.39
N LEU A 45 8.47 -14.21 8.01
CA LEU A 45 9.54 -13.69 8.87
C LEU A 45 8.96 -12.96 10.08
N ASP A 46 7.94 -12.10 9.87
CA ASP A 46 7.24 -11.40 10.94
C ASP A 46 6.59 -12.38 11.94
N TRP A 47 5.96 -13.43 11.41
CA TRP A 47 5.42 -14.49 12.26
C TRP A 47 6.52 -15.17 13.07
N SER A 48 7.67 -15.48 12.49
CA SER A 48 8.78 -16.12 13.18
C SER A 48 9.36 -15.26 14.30
N GLU A 49 9.51 -13.96 14.05
CA GLU A 49 10.00 -12.99 15.03
C GLU A 49 9.01 -12.79 16.19
N SER A 50 7.70 -12.88 15.91
CA SER A 50 6.66 -12.76 16.95
C SER A 50 6.63 -13.93 17.93
N LEU A 51 7.09 -15.10 17.51
CA LEU A 51 6.99 -16.33 18.30
C LEU A 51 8.17 -16.54 19.23
N VAL A 52 9.36 -16.04 18.92
CA VAL A 52 10.56 -16.36 19.72
C VAL A 52 11.67 -15.32 19.54
N PRO A 53 11.85 -14.42 20.48
CA PRO A 53 13.02 -13.54 20.55
C PRO A 53 14.38 -14.29 20.61
N ASP A 54 14.37 -15.58 20.98
CA ASP A 54 15.56 -16.38 21.28
C ASP A 54 15.88 -17.46 20.25
N LEU A 55 15.18 -17.56 19.12
CA LEU A 55 15.58 -18.46 18.04
C LEU A 55 16.76 -17.86 17.28
N SER A 56 17.96 -18.27 17.64
CA SER A 56 19.13 -18.01 16.80
C SER A 56 18.91 -18.64 15.42
N PRO A 57 19.13 -17.89 14.31
CA PRO A 57 18.98 -18.44 12.97
C PRO A 57 19.92 -19.63 12.80
N THR A 58 19.36 -20.81 12.56
CA THR A 58 20.13 -22.05 12.41
C THR A 58 20.56 -22.32 10.97
N GLY A 59 20.23 -21.39 10.04
CA GLY A 59 20.34 -21.61 8.60
C GLY A 59 19.22 -22.53 8.08
N GLY A 60 18.98 -22.50 6.79
CA GLY A 60 17.90 -23.26 6.16
C GLY A 60 16.83 -22.34 5.58
N TRP A 61 15.71 -22.91 5.13
CA TRP A 61 14.62 -22.12 4.57
C TRP A 61 13.92 -21.31 5.67
N LEU A 62 13.53 -20.08 5.34
CA LEU A 62 13.00 -19.08 6.30
C LEU A 62 13.87 -18.98 7.57
N ASN A 63 15.21 -19.02 7.40
CA ASN A 63 16.19 -18.99 8.51
C ASN A 63 16.00 -20.10 9.55
N GLY A 64 15.39 -21.24 9.18
CA GLY A 64 15.12 -22.36 10.05
C GLY A 64 13.99 -22.15 11.07
N ALA A 65 13.25 -21.06 10.98
CA ALA A 65 12.23 -20.70 11.97
C ALA A 65 11.07 -21.72 12.03
N VAL A 66 10.62 -22.19 10.86
CA VAL A 66 9.54 -23.19 10.77
C VAL A 66 9.97 -24.53 11.35
N ASP A 67 11.17 -24.97 11.00
CA ASP A 67 11.72 -26.23 11.51
C ASP A 67 11.88 -26.18 13.03
N ALA A 68 12.46 -25.11 13.57
CA ALA A 68 12.63 -24.92 15.01
C ALA A 68 11.27 -24.87 15.76
N TRP A 69 10.24 -24.26 15.19
CA TRP A 69 8.90 -24.26 15.75
C TRP A 69 8.30 -25.67 15.76
N ALA A 70 8.39 -26.40 14.65
CA ALA A 70 7.89 -27.77 14.54
C ALA A 70 8.63 -28.74 15.50
N GLU A 71 9.96 -28.62 15.61
CA GLU A 71 10.78 -29.41 16.54
C GLU A 71 10.43 -29.13 18.02
N ARG A 72 10.12 -27.86 18.35
CA ARG A 72 9.67 -27.50 19.70
C ARG A 72 8.34 -28.17 20.04
N LEU A 73 7.37 -28.20 19.11
CA LEU A 73 6.10 -28.90 19.30
C LEU A 73 6.35 -30.42 19.43
N ALA A 74 7.21 -30.97 18.60
CA ALA A 74 7.58 -32.39 18.67
C ALA A 74 8.25 -32.75 20.00
N GLY A 75 9.16 -31.93 20.50
CA GLY A 75 9.79 -32.08 21.82
C GLY A 75 8.78 -32.08 22.96
N ARG A 76 7.80 -31.16 22.91
CA ARG A 76 6.68 -31.10 23.85
C ARG A 76 5.82 -32.35 23.76
N GLY A 77 5.48 -32.79 22.54
CA GLY A 77 4.68 -33.98 22.33
C GLY A 77 5.38 -35.26 22.85
N LEU A 78 6.73 -35.34 22.77
CA LEU A 78 7.52 -36.41 23.36
C LEU A 78 7.48 -36.36 24.89
N ALA A 79 7.65 -35.16 25.48
CA ALA A 79 7.61 -34.99 26.93
C ALA A 79 6.23 -35.30 27.52
N GLU A 80 5.16 -35.02 26.79
CA GLU A 80 3.78 -35.22 27.21
C GLU A 80 3.20 -36.59 26.77
N GLY A 81 4.00 -37.46 26.19
CA GLY A 81 3.63 -38.85 25.87
C GLY A 81 2.74 -38.98 24.61
N VAL A 82 2.64 -37.95 23.79
CA VAL A 82 1.94 -38.02 22.49
C VAL A 82 2.71 -38.87 21.50
N PHE A 83 4.05 -38.77 21.52
CA PHE A 83 4.97 -39.59 20.74
C PHE A 83 5.68 -40.61 21.67
N THR A 84 5.88 -41.81 21.18
CA THR A 84 6.49 -42.89 21.96
C THR A 84 8.02 -42.79 21.99
N ASP A 85 8.61 -42.20 20.96
CA ASP A 85 10.06 -42.04 20.83
C ASP A 85 10.43 -40.79 20.00
N ARG A 86 11.74 -40.49 19.96
CA ARG A 86 12.30 -39.38 19.22
C ARG A 86 12.09 -39.49 17.69
N ALA A 87 12.00 -40.71 17.15
CA ALA A 87 11.81 -40.90 15.72
C ALA A 87 10.39 -40.50 15.30
N GLU A 88 9.38 -40.91 16.10
CA GLU A 88 7.99 -40.43 15.85
C GLU A 88 7.87 -38.91 15.99
N ALA A 89 8.52 -38.29 16.98
CA ALA A 89 8.56 -36.86 17.17
C ALA A 89 9.22 -36.13 15.97
N TYR A 90 10.35 -36.65 15.48
CA TYR A 90 11.04 -36.12 14.31
C TYR A 90 10.19 -36.21 13.05
N VAL A 91 9.54 -37.35 12.80
CA VAL A 91 8.64 -37.49 11.64
C VAL A 91 7.49 -36.49 11.71
N PHE A 92 6.90 -36.31 12.90
CA PHE A 92 5.85 -35.30 13.08
C PHE A 92 6.35 -33.90 12.74
N ALA A 93 7.50 -33.47 13.25
CA ALA A 93 8.07 -32.16 12.97
C ALA A 93 8.33 -31.97 11.48
N ALA A 94 8.94 -32.94 10.82
CA ALA A 94 9.24 -32.90 9.40
C ALA A 94 7.96 -32.82 8.52
N GLU A 95 6.95 -33.62 8.83
CA GLU A 95 5.65 -33.58 8.11
C GLU A 95 4.93 -32.24 8.33
N LEU A 96 4.99 -31.68 9.55
CA LEU A 96 4.39 -30.39 9.87
C LEU A 96 5.06 -29.24 9.09
N ALA A 97 6.40 -29.16 9.11
CA ALA A 97 7.16 -28.17 8.36
C ALA A 97 6.92 -28.32 6.85
N ALA A 98 6.82 -29.55 6.34
CA ALA A 98 6.52 -29.81 4.94
C ALA A 98 5.14 -29.28 4.51
N THR A 99 4.12 -29.31 5.37
CA THR A 99 2.79 -28.73 5.04
C THR A 99 2.85 -27.23 4.87
N ILE A 100 3.70 -26.53 5.63
CA ILE A 100 3.93 -25.08 5.51
C ILE A 100 4.69 -24.80 4.21
N GLN A 101 5.77 -25.53 3.93
CA GLN A 101 6.56 -25.39 2.71
C GLN A 101 5.71 -25.59 1.44
N LEU A 102 4.76 -26.51 1.48
CA LEU A 102 3.78 -26.77 0.41
C LEU A 102 2.67 -25.71 0.36
N GLY A 103 2.58 -24.81 1.32
CA GLY A 103 1.52 -23.80 1.39
C GLY A 103 0.15 -24.35 1.76
N LEU A 104 0.07 -25.53 2.40
CA LEU A 104 -1.20 -26.18 2.74
C LEU A 104 -1.84 -25.61 4.00
N ALA A 105 -1.03 -25.09 4.91
CA ALA A 105 -1.52 -24.56 6.16
C ALA A 105 -0.58 -23.50 6.75
N SER A 106 -1.15 -22.59 7.53
CA SER A 106 -0.42 -21.58 8.30
C SER A 106 -0.94 -21.54 9.74
N PRO A 107 -0.04 -21.53 10.75
CA PRO A 107 -0.44 -21.24 12.10
C PRO A 107 -0.92 -19.80 12.18
N VAL A 108 -1.91 -19.54 13.03
CA VAL A 108 -2.36 -18.18 13.38
C VAL A 108 -1.78 -17.85 14.74
N GLY A 109 -1.30 -16.63 14.93
CA GLY A 109 -0.76 -16.18 16.20
C GLY A 109 -1.70 -16.50 17.36
N ALA A 110 -1.18 -16.90 18.51
CA ALA A 110 -2.02 -17.03 19.70
C ALA A 110 -2.69 -15.67 19.97
N PRO A 111 -3.97 -15.60 20.38
CA PRO A 111 -4.47 -14.40 21.01
C PRO A 111 -3.53 -14.08 22.16
N GLU A 112 -3.14 -12.81 22.29
CA GLU A 112 -2.22 -12.43 23.37
C GLU A 112 -2.67 -12.97 24.71
N ALA A 113 -1.72 -13.45 25.49
CA ALA A 113 -1.98 -13.89 26.87
C ALA A 113 -2.57 -12.70 27.64
N GLY A 114 -3.88 -12.71 27.83
CA GLY A 114 -4.63 -11.59 28.42
C GLY A 114 -5.92 -11.24 27.68
N ALA A 115 -6.17 -11.79 26.50
CA ALA A 115 -7.53 -11.81 25.95
C ALA A 115 -8.36 -12.76 26.83
N GLY A 116 -8.79 -12.24 27.98
CA GLY A 116 -9.82 -12.86 28.79
C GLY A 116 -11.05 -13.12 27.92
N SER A 117 -11.92 -14.02 28.36
CA SER A 117 -13.22 -14.22 27.74
C SER A 117 -13.80 -12.86 27.33
N ALA A 118 -14.03 -12.67 26.04
CA ALA A 118 -14.60 -11.41 25.57
C ALA A 118 -15.98 -11.26 26.23
N ASP A 119 -16.25 -10.10 26.79
CA ASP A 119 -17.54 -9.84 27.42
C ASP A 119 -18.65 -9.91 26.37
N ILE A 120 -19.67 -10.69 26.68
CA ILE A 120 -20.86 -10.80 25.84
C ILE A 120 -21.84 -9.71 26.33
N LEU A 121 -22.15 -8.78 25.44
CA LEU A 121 -23.17 -7.77 25.67
C LEU A 121 -24.54 -8.27 25.20
N ASP A 122 -25.48 -8.42 26.10
CA ASP A 122 -26.87 -8.65 25.72
C ASP A 122 -27.53 -7.32 25.33
N LEU A 123 -27.92 -7.20 24.04
CA LEU A 123 -28.55 -5.97 23.54
C LEU A 123 -29.94 -5.70 24.14
N SER A 124 -30.54 -6.67 24.82
CA SER A 124 -31.79 -6.47 25.57
C SER A 124 -31.55 -5.82 26.95
N ASP A 125 -30.30 -5.75 27.40
CA ASP A 125 -29.98 -5.09 28.69
C ASP A 125 -30.18 -3.56 28.54
N PRO A 126 -30.92 -2.91 29.46
CA PRO A 126 -31.08 -1.46 29.45
C PRO A 126 -29.75 -0.68 29.53
N ALA A 127 -28.66 -1.28 30.00
CA ALA A 127 -27.34 -0.69 30.04
C ALA A 127 -26.59 -0.81 28.70
N ALA A 128 -27.03 -1.64 27.74
CA ALA A 128 -26.33 -1.89 26.47
C ALA A 128 -26.01 -0.61 25.69
N PRO A 129 -26.89 0.40 25.57
CA PRO A 129 -26.53 1.64 24.86
C PRO A 129 -25.33 2.38 25.48
N ALA A 130 -25.19 2.38 26.80
CA ALA A 130 -24.06 3.01 27.47
C ALA A 130 -22.74 2.24 27.17
N HIS A 131 -22.77 0.93 27.29
CA HIS A 131 -21.61 0.07 26.96
C HIS A 131 -21.18 0.19 25.49
N LEU A 132 -22.13 0.24 24.57
CA LEU A 132 -21.82 0.45 23.14
C LEU A 132 -21.18 1.81 22.89
N ALA A 133 -21.66 2.87 23.57
CA ALA A 133 -21.09 4.20 23.43
C ALA A 133 -19.66 4.27 24.00
N GLU A 134 -19.43 3.65 25.16
CA GLU A 134 -18.10 3.55 25.79
C GLU A 134 -17.13 2.77 24.90
N HIS A 135 -17.51 1.59 24.45
CA HIS A 135 -16.69 0.78 23.55
C HIS A 135 -16.34 1.50 22.24
N ARG A 136 -17.28 2.25 21.64
CA ARG A 136 -16.99 3.09 20.47
C ARG A 136 -15.98 4.20 20.78
N ALA A 137 -16.11 4.85 21.93
CA ALA A 137 -15.17 5.89 22.38
C ALA A 137 -13.77 5.30 22.59
N ASP A 138 -13.67 4.12 23.22
CA ASP A 138 -12.40 3.42 23.44
C ASP A 138 -11.74 3.02 22.11
N ARG A 139 -12.49 2.45 21.17
CA ARG A 139 -11.98 2.13 19.84
C ARG A 139 -11.50 3.37 19.08
N MET A 140 -12.26 4.46 19.16
CA MET A 140 -11.85 5.73 18.52
C MET A 140 -10.56 6.25 19.15
N THR A 141 -10.47 6.21 20.49
CA THR A 141 -9.29 6.63 21.23
C THR A 141 -8.08 5.75 20.90
N ALA A 142 -8.23 4.43 20.87
CA ALA A 142 -7.18 3.49 20.50
C ALA A 142 -6.69 3.72 19.06
N ARG A 143 -7.60 3.94 18.12
CA ARG A 143 -7.25 4.26 16.72
C ARG A 143 -6.46 5.58 16.61
N LEU A 144 -6.91 6.63 17.29
CA LEU A 144 -6.20 7.91 17.30
C LEU A 144 -4.83 7.81 17.98
N ALA A 145 -4.72 7.02 19.04
CA ALA A 145 -3.46 6.75 19.71
C ALA A 145 -2.48 6.01 18.78
N LEU A 146 -2.95 4.98 18.06
CA LEU A 146 -2.15 4.23 17.09
C LEU A 146 -1.65 5.15 15.98
N GLN A 147 -2.54 5.91 15.34
CA GLN A 147 -2.18 6.86 14.29
C GLN A 147 -1.18 7.93 14.78
N SER A 148 -1.32 8.38 16.02
CA SER A 148 -0.39 9.34 16.61
C SER A 148 0.97 8.71 16.88
N ALA A 149 0.99 7.46 17.32
CA ALA A 149 2.22 6.71 17.60
C ALA A 149 2.98 6.39 16.30
N GLU A 150 2.27 5.97 15.25
CA GLU A 150 2.84 5.76 13.91
C GLU A 150 3.46 7.06 13.37
N ALA A 151 2.70 8.16 13.42
CA ALA A 151 3.20 9.45 12.96
C ALA A 151 4.40 9.97 13.78
N LEU A 152 4.51 9.63 15.06
CA LEU A 152 5.66 9.92 15.89
C LEU A 152 6.87 9.06 15.51
N ALA A 153 6.66 7.76 15.29
CA ALA A 153 7.69 6.84 14.85
C ALA A 153 8.28 7.25 13.50
N ASP A 154 7.42 7.55 12.52
CA ASP A 154 7.84 8.03 11.20
C ASP A 154 8.67 9.32 11.31
N ALA A 155 8.25 10.24 12.19
CA ALA A 155 8.98 11.48 12.39
C ALA A 155 10.36 11.27 13.07
N LEU A 156 10.49 10.31 13.99
CA LEU A 156 11.78 9.95 14.59
C LEU A 156 12.69 9.18 13.61
N CYS A 157 12.13 8.30 12.78
CA CYS A 157 12.87 7.68 11.68
C CYS A 157 13.40 8.72 10.70
N ALA A 158 12.59 9.74 10.37
CA ALA A 158 13.05 10.85 9.53
C ALA A 158 14.20 11.66 10.16
N VAL A 159 14.27 11.72 11.50
CA VAL A 159 15.42 12.34 12.20
C VAL A 159 16.68 11.49 12.01
N ALA A 160 16.60 10.18 12.23
CA ALA A 160 17.74 9.27 11.99
C ALA A 160 18.17 9.30 10.53
N ASP A 161 17.23 9.25 9.59
CA ASP A 161 17.49 9.35 8.15
C ASP A 161 18.20 10.64 7.75
N ALA A 162 17.84 11.76 8.38
CA ALA A 162 18.47 13.03 8.09
C ALA A 162 19.94 13.08 8.54
N VAL A 163 20.30 12.31 9.57
CA VAL A 163 21.70 12.14 10.00
C VAL A 163 22.43 11.17 9.08
N ASP A 164 21.82 10.02 8.79
CA ASP A 164 22.43 8.96 7.97
C ASP A 164 22.71 9.42 6.53
N ARG A 165 21.83 10.26 5.97
CA ARG A 165 21.97 10.79 4.61
C ARG A 165 22.90 12.02 4.52
N CYS A 166 23.45 12.50 5.63
CA CYS A 166 24.34 13.64 5.64
C CYS A 166 25.80 13.21 5.42
N GLU A 167 26.48 13.78 4.43
CA GLU A 167 27.91 13.53 4.12
C GLU A 167 28.86 14.60 4.71
N GLY A 168 28.43 15.34 5.73
CA GLY A 168 29.26 16.35 6.37
C GLY A 168 30.44 15.74 7.13
N PRO A 169 31.47 16.53 7.44
CA PRO A 169 32.54 16.09 8.33
C PRO A 169 32.03 15.70 9.70
N ASP A 170 32.82 14.92 10.47
CA ASP A 170 32.47 14.46 11.80
C ASP A 170 31.83 15.55 12.68
N GLY A 171 30.64 15.24 13.22
CA GLY A 171 29.83 16.11 14.06
C GLY A 171 28.94 17.13 13.33
N HIS A 172 29.08 17.32 12.02
CA HIS A 172 28.16 18.20 11.26
C HIS A 172 26.77 17.60 11.09
N CYS A 173 26.70 16.32 10.84
CA CYS A 173 25.44 15.63 10.54
C CYS A 173 24.47 15.58 11.72
N ALA A 174 25.01 15.56 12.94
CA ALA A 174 24.25 15.61 14.18
C ALA A 174 23.91 17.03 14.68
N ASP A 175 24.42 18.06 14.01
CA ASP A 175 24.20 19.48 14.37
C ASP A 175 23.08 20.07 13.47
N PRO A 176 21.91 20.38 14.03
CA PRO A 176 20.80 20.92 13.22
C PRO A 176 21.09 22.31 12.64
N SER A 177 22.07 23.05 13.15
CA SER A 177 22.50 24.32 12.56
C SER A 177 23.32 24.13 11.28
N ARG A 178 23.90 22.96 11.10
CA ARG A 178 24.72 22.56 9.94
C ARG A 178 24.04 21.54 9.04
N ASN A 179 23.02 20.84 9.56
CA ASN A 179 22.16 19.92 8.84
C ASN A 179 20.70 20.42 8.88
N PRO A 180 20.28 21.24 7.90
CA PRO A 180 18.91 21.78 7.88
C PRO A 180 17.83 20.71 7.74
N ALA A 181 18.15 19.54 7.13
CA ALA A 181 17.24 18.41 7.06
C ALA A 181 16.93 17.85 8.44
N LEU A 182 17.97 17.69 9.29
CA LEU A 182 17.81 17.29 10.69
C LEU A 182 17.00 18.31 11.48
N GLY A 183 17.24 19.62 11.28
CA GLY A 183 16.46 20.69 11.93
C GLY A 183 14.96 20.57 11.63
N ARG A 184 14.60 20.37 10.36
CA ARG A 184 13.19 20.18 9.94
C ARG A 184 12.60 18.89 10.49
N ALA A 185 13.32 17.78 10.42
CA ALA A 185 12.87 16.49 10.95
C ALA A 185 12.65 16.55 12.46
N ALA A 186 13.60 17.11 13.22
CA ALA A 186 13.48 17.30 14.66
C ALA A 186 12.29 18.20 15.05
N ALA A 187 12.06 19.28 14.31
CA ALA A 187 10.89 20.14 14.52
C ALA A 187 9.57 19.39 14.26
N THR A 188 9.55 18.53 13.23
CA THR A 188 8.39 17.69 12.93
C THR A 188 8.16 16.65 14.04
N ALA A 189 9.21 15.99 14.50
CA ALA A 189 9.14 15.03 15.60
C ALA A 189 8.60 15.69 16.89
N ARG A 190 9.07 16.89 17.25
CA ARG A 190 8.50 17.66 18.39
C ARG A 190 7.02 17.96 18.22
N ARG A 191 6.58 18.38 17.04
CA ARG A 191 5.14 18.60 16.77
C ARG A 191 4.32 17.33 16.90
N ARG A 192 4.91 16.17 16.68
CA ARG A 192 4.29 14.85 16.85
C ARG A 192 4.40 14.30 18.28
N GLY A 193 5.02 15.06 19.20
CA GLY A 193 5.11 14.71 20.60
C GLY A 193 6.42 14.07 21.05
N ALA A 194 7.45 14.02 20.18
CA ALA A 194 8.76 13.55 20.57
C ALA A 194 9.36 14.43 21.68
N THR A 195 9.94 13.82 22.68
CA THR A 195 10.78 14.51 23.67
C THR A 195 12.16 14.79 23.07
N ASP A 196 12.88 15.74 23.64
CA ASP A 196 14.28 16.00 23.23
C ASP A 196 15.17 14.76 23.42
N ALA A 197 14.87 13.93 24.43
CA ALA A 197 15.58 12.68 24.66
C ALA A 197 15.33 11.66 23.51
N ASP A 198 14.10 11.58 23.01
CA ASP A 198 13.76 10.72 21.87
C ASP A 198 14.48 11.17 20.60
N ILE A 199 14.50 12.49 20.36
CA ILE A 199 15.19 13.07 19.20
C ILE A 199 16.69 12.82 19.27
N LEU A 200 17.31 12.99 20.45
CA LEU A 200 18.74 12.72 20.61
C LEU A 200 19.06 11.25 20.37
N ARG A 201 18.25 10.31 20.86
CA ARG A 201 18.42 8.90 20.56
C ARG A 201 18.31 8.60 19.05
N ALA A 202 17.37 9.25 18.38
CA ALA A 202 17.24 9.11 16.92
C ALA A 202 18.45 9.73 16.17
N VAL A 203 19.03 10.83 16.67
CA VAL A 203 20.28 11.40 16.15
C VAL A 203 21.45 10.43 16.35
N ASP A 204 21.47 9.68 17.46
CA ASP A 204 22.46 8.63 17.73
C ASP A 204 22.22 7.34 16.92
N GLY A 205 21.22 7.33 16.01
CA GLY A 205 20.91 6.23 15.10
C GLY A 205 19.90 5.22 15.68
N GLU A 206 19.36 5.46 16.89
CA GLU A 206 18.29 4.61 17.43
C GLU A 206 17.00 4.88 16.65
N ARG A 207 16.57 3.88 15.89
CA ARG A 207 15.25 3.91 15.23
C ARG A 207 14.22 3.33 16.19
N PRO A 208 13.08 4.02 16.42
CA PRO A 208 12.02 3.42 17.20
C PRO A 208 11.62 2.13 16.50
N ALA A 209 11.81 1.01 17.18
CA ALA A 209 11.26 -0.24 16.68
C ALA A 209 9.76 -0.03 16.51
N LEU A 210 9.20 -0.38 15.36
CA LEU A 210 7.77 -0.44 15.12
C LEU A 210 7.05 -1.50 16.01
N ALA A 211 7.72 -2.00 17.03
CA ALA A 211 7.12 -2.66 18.19
C ALA A 211 6.19 -1.72 18.97
N LEU A 212 5.51 -0.83 18.27
CA LEU A 212 4.36 -0.06 18.72
C LEU A 212 3.11 -0.96 18.84
N ARG A 213 3.32 -2.20 19.26
CA ARG A 213 2.28 -3.19 19.56
C ARG A 213 1.67 -3.09 20.97
N PRO A 214 1.81 -2.01 21.77
CA PRO A 214 0.92 -1.88 22.91
C PRO A 214 -0.45 -1.30 22.52
N PHE A 215 -0.62 -0.79 21.30
CA PHE A 215 -1.91 -0.26 20.83
C PHE A 215 -2.60 -1.28 19.93
N HIS A 216 -3.11 -2.37 20.54
CA HIS A 216 -3.99 -3.28 19.83
C HIS A 216 -5.30 -2.56 19.48
N GLU A 217 -5.79 -2.80 18.27
CA GLU A 217 -7.19 -2.46 18.00
C GLU A 217 -8.05 -3.10 19.10
N THR A 218 -8.86 -2.30 19.77
CA THR A 218 -9.84 -2.86 20.70
C THR A 218 -10.64 -3.93 19.97
N PRO A 219 -10.68 -5.18 20.47
CA PRO A 219 -11.37 -6.26 19.78
C PRO A 219 -12.84 -5.92 19.57
N PRO A 220 -13.49 -6.48 18.57
CA PRO A 220 -14.92 -6.28 18.37
C PRO A 220 -15.68 -6.85 19.55
N LEU A 221 -16.70 -6.11 20.00
CA LEU A 221 -17.62 -6.54 21.05
C LEU A 221 -18.52 -7.66 20.52
N ILE A 222 -18.71 -8.71 21.30
CA ILE A 222 -19.67 -9.77 21.02
C ILE A 222 -21.03 -9.33 21.55
N ALA A 223 -21.99 -9.09 20.64
CA ALA A 223 -23.32 -8.61 21.01
C ALA A 223 -24.37 -9.71 20.73
N LEU A 224 -24.97 -10.23 21.80
CA LEU A 224 -26.11 -11.11 21.71
C LEU A 224 -27.35 -10.29 21.36
N ALA A 225 -27.97 -10.62 20.24
CA ALA A 225 -29.10 -9.91 19.66
C ALA A 225 -30.33 -10.83 19.48
N ASP A 226 -31.50 -10.34 19.81
CA ASP A 226 -32.74 -10.98 19.40
C ASP A 226 -33.03 -10.62 17.95
N SER A 227 -33.07 -11.63 17.08
CA SER A 227 -33.33 -11.46 15.64
C SER A 227 -34.66 -10.76 15.35
N THR A 228 -35.67 -10.93 16.22
CA THR A 228 -36.98 -10.30 16.08
C THR A 228 -36.94 -8.81 16.43
N GLN A 229 -36.18 -8.42 17.44
CA GLN A 229 -36.01 -7.01 17.81
C GLN A 229 -35.20 -6.25 16.75
N ILE A 230 -34.13 -6.86 16.23
CA ILE A 230 -33.36 -6.28 15.13
C ILE A 230 -34.26 -6.12 13.89
N ALA A 231 -35.06 -7.12 13.56
CA ALA A 231 -35.97 -7.05 12.42
C ALA A 231 -37.05 -5.96 12.60
N ALA A 232 -37.48 -5.70 13.85
CA ALA A 232 -38.45 -4.66 14.18
C ALA A 232 -37.89 -3.23 14.12
N GLY A 233 -36.56 -3.04 13.97
CA GLY A 233 -35.95 -1.73 13.90
C GLY A 233 -35.96 -0.97 15.23
N ALA A 234 -35.82 -1.67 16.34
CA ALA A 234 -35.71 -1.09 17.66
C ALA A 234 -34.57 -0.06 17.74
N PRO A 235 -34.63 1.01 18.59
CA PRO A 235 -33.55 2.00 18.68
C PRO A 235 -32.18 1.40 18.98
N GLU A 236 -32.14 0.35 19.78
CA GLU A 236 -30.95 -0.41 20.17
C GLU A 236 -30.30 -1.08 18.93
N ALA A 237 -31.13 -1.50 17.95
CA ALA A 237 -30.65 -2.07 16.70
C ALA A 237 -29.90 -1.05 15.84
N LEU A 238 -30.29 0.22 15.87
CA LEU A 238 -29.58 1.30 15.17
C LEU A 238 -28.23 1.60 15.82
N LEU A 239 -28.19 1.63 17.15
CA LEU A 239 -26.96 1.86 17.90
C LEU A 239 -25.96 0.71 17.70
N ALA A 240 -26.46 -0.54 17.72
CA ALA A 240 -25.65 -1.71 17.39
C ALA A 240 -25.13 -1.66 15.95
N ALA A 241 -25.98 -1.25 15.00
CA ALA A 241 -25.60 -1.10 13.61
C ALA A 241 -24.53 -0.02 13.37
N GLU A 242 -24.57 1.08 14.10
CA GLU A 242 -23.51 2.10 14.07
C GLU A 242 -22.16 1.54 14.55
N SER A 243 -22.19 0.79 15.67
CA SER A 243 -20.97 0.14 16.20
C SER A 243 -20.45 -0.96 15.27
N ALA A 244 -21.35 -1.68 14.62
CA ALA A 244 -21.00 -2.71 13.65
C ALA A 244 -20.32 -2.14 12.39
N LEU A 245 -20.76 -0.98 11.88
CA LEU A 245 -20.21 -0.34 10.67
C LEU A 245 -18.73 -0.04 10.74
N ASP A 246 -18.21 0.21 11.94
CA ASP A 246 -16.78 0.46 12.15
C ASP A 246 -16.01 -0.85 12.46
N GLY A 247 -16.64 -2.02 12.27
CA GLY A 247 -16.07 -3.32 12.60
C GLY A 247 -15.94 -3.58 14.10
N GLY A 248 -16.54 -2.73 14.93
CA GLY A 248 -16.43 -2.78 16.40
C GLY A 248 -17.41 -3.74 17.07
N LEU A 249 -18.27 -4.43 16.32
CA LEU A 249 -19.29 -5.31 16.87
C LEU A 249 -19.50 -6.54 16.00
N ILE A 250 -19.68 -7.69 16.65
CA ILE A 250 -20.17 -8.93 16.05
C ILE A 250 -21.54 -9.22 16.64
N ALA A 251 -22.59 -9.12 15.83
CA ALA A 251 -23.94 -9.48 16.25
C ALA A 251 -24.10 -11.00 16.16
N ILE A 252 -24.61 -11.62 17.23
CA ILE A 252 -24.83 -13.06 17.35
C ILE A 252 -26.26 -13.32 17.80
N PHE A 253 -26.88 -14.35 17.26
CA PHE A 253 -28.32 -14.62 17.43
C PHE A 253 -28.62 -15.79 18.36
N SER A 254 -27.59 -16.40 18.99
CA SER A 254 -27.79 -17.43 20.01
C SER A 254 -26.78 -17.31 21.14
N PRO A 255 -27.19 -17.56 22.40
CA PRO A 255 -26.26 -17.57 23.54
C PRO A 255 -25.09 -18.54 23.35
N ARG A 256 -25.37 -19.72 22.81
CA ARG A 256 -24.37 -20.75 22.54
C ARG A 256 -23.25 -20.26 21.62
N ASP A 257 -23.63 -19.58 20.55
CA ASP A 257 -22.65 -19.07 19.58
C ASP A 257 -21.86 -17.90 20.15
N ALA A 258 -22.49 -17.07 21.00
CA ALA A 258 -21.84 -16.01 21.71
C ALA A 258 -20.78 -16.55 22.70
N GLU A 259 -21.13 -17.59 23.49
CA GLU A 259 -20.21 -18.29 24.37
C GLU A 259 -19.04 -18.92 23.59
N ALA A 260 -19.32 -19.65 22.50
CA ALA A 260 -18.30 -20.29 21.68
C ALA A 260 -17.29 -19.28 21.07
N LEU A 261 -17.77 -18.08 20.74
CA LEU A 261 -16.93 -17.03 20.22
C LEU A 261 -16.15 -16.31 21.34
N ALA A 262 -16.78 -16.08 22.48
CA ALA A 262 -16.17 -15.43 23.64
C ALA A 262 -15.05 -16.26 24.26
N GLU A 263 -15.24 -17.59 24.37
CA GLU A 263 -14.21 -18.52 24.84
C GLU A 263 -13.01 -18.55 23.88
N GLY A 264 -13.26 -18.40 22.59
CA GLY A 264 -12.27 -18.40 21.51
C GLY A 264 -11.40 -19.65 21.46
N ALA A 265 -10.81 -19.93 20.32
CA ALA A 265 -9.82 -20.99 20.18
C ALA A 265 -8.40 -20.41 20.40
N VAL A 266 -7.64 -20.97 21.33
CA VAL A 266 -6.24 -20.61 21.53
C VAL A 266 -5.38 -21.23 20.42
N GLY A 267 -5.61 -22.50 20.10
CA GLY A 267 -4.96 -23.20 18.98
C GLY A 267 -5.68 -22.89 17.68
N ARG A 268 -5.02 -22.19 16.76
CA ARG A 268 -5.62 -21.71 15.50
C ARG A 268 -4.70 -21.94 14.31
N ALA A 269 -5.26 -22.43 13.19
CA ALA A 269 -4.57 -22.55 11.92
C ALA A 269 -5.54 -22.31 10.76
N LEU A 270 -5.01 -21.79 9.64
CA LEU A 270 -5.70 -21.77 8.35
C LEU A 270 -5.24 -22.94 7.49
N LEU A 271 -6.17 -23.60 6.82
CA LEU A 271 -5.93 -24.65 5.84
C LEU A 271 -6.34 -24.15 4.45
N ASP A 272 -5.42 -24.17 3.49
CA ASP A 272 -5.69 -23.84 2.10
C ASP A 272 -6.21 -25.05 1.33
N LEU A 273 -7.51 -25.12 1.13
CA LEU A 273 -8.15 -26.19 0.36
C LEU A 273 -7.80 -26.13 -1.13
N SER A 274 -7.43 -24.96 -1.66
CA SER A 274 -7.01 -24.84 -3.05
C SER A 274 -5.65 -25.49 -3.29
N ALA A 275 -4.71 -25.32 -2.37
CA ALA A 275 -3.42 -26.00 -2.41
C ALA A 275 -3.58 -27.53 -2.21
N VAL A 276 -4.47 -27.95 -1.31
CA VAL A 276 -4.79 -29.38 -1.13
C VAL A 276 -5.38 -29.96 -2.42
N ALA A 277 -6.36 -29.28 -3.03
CA ALA A 277 -6.96 -29.70 -4.30
C ALA A 277 -5.93 -29.81 -5.42
N ALA A 278 -4.99 -28.88 -5.49
CA ALA A 278 -3.91 -28.89 -6.49
C ALA A 278 -2.98 -30.12 -6.34
N LEU A 279 -2.70 -30.53 -5.10
CA LEU A 279 -1.88 -31.70 -4.84
C LEU A 279 -2.55 -33.03 -5.21
N ASP A 280 -3.85 -33.12 -4.97
CA ASP A 280 -4.64 -34.36 -5.09
C ASP A 280 -5.50 -34.40 -6.37
N GLY A 281 -5.37 -33.41 -7.26
CA GLY A 281 -6.24 -33.33 -8.42
C GLY A 281 -7.74 -33.16 -8.07
N GLY A 282 -8.02 -32.55 -6.90
CA GLY A 282 -9.36 -32.30 -6.40
C GLY A 282 -10.07 -33.49 -5.73
N THR A 283 -9.35 -34.56 -5.38
CA THR A 283 -9.90 -35.72 -4.64
C THR A 283 -9.94 -35.50 -3.13
N PHE A 284 -9.12 -34.64 -2.59
CA PHE A 284 -8.96 -34.33 -1.16
C PHE A 284 -8.56 -35.56 -0.31
N ASP A 285 -7.86 -36.54 -0.89
CA ASP A 285 -7.43 -37.74 -0.19
C ASP A 285 -6.43 -37.45 0.96
N ARG A 286 -5.67 -36.36 0.86
CA ARG A 286 -4.69 -35.93 1.86
C ARG A 286 -5.25 -35.00 2.95
N LEU A 287 -6.47 -34.50 2.77
CA LEU A 287 -7.10 -33.62 3.76
C LEU A 287 -7.21 -34.24 5.15
N PRO A 288 -7.59 -35.53 5.31
CA PRO A 288 -7.62 -36.17 6.62
C PRO A 288 -6.28 -36.17 7.35
N ASP A 289 -5.19 -36.42 6.62
CA ASP A 289 -3.84 -36.42 7.21
C ASP A 289 -3.40 -35.04 7.62
N LEU A 290 -3.69 -34.03 6.79
CA LEU A 290 -3.42 -32.62 7.10
C LEU A 290 -4.17 -32.18 8.36
N VAL A 291 -5.48 -32.46 8.44
CA VAL A 291 -6.32 -32.11 9.59
C VAL A 291 -5.83 -32.83 10.86
N ARG A 292 -5.50 -34.11 10.77
CA ARG A 292 -4.97 -34.87 11.90
C ARG A 292 -3.65 -34.27 12.40
N LEU A 293 -2.72 -33.96 11.51
CA LEU A 293 -1.42 -33.40 11.83
C LEU A 293 -1.57 -32.04 12.54
N TRP A 294 -2.39 -31.16 11.99
CA TRP A 294 -2.62 -29.84 12.56
C TRP A 294 -3.43 -29.86 13.85
N THR A 295 -4.41 -30.76 14.00
CA THR A 295 -5.10 -30.94 15.29
C THR A 295 -4.12 -31.28 16.41
N VAL A 296 -3.13 -32.13 16.15
CA VAL A 296 -2.09 -32.45 17.13
C VAL A 296 -1.14 -31.28 17.36
N ALA A 297 -0.74 -30.58 16.30
CA ALA A 297 0.11 -29.39 16.41
C ALA A 297 -0.53 -28.31 17.29
N LEU A 298 -1.83 -28.05 17.11
CA LEU A 298 -2.57 -27.05 17.87
C LEU A 298 -2.73 -27.44 19.35
N ASP A 299 -2.97 -28.72 19.64
CA ASP A 299 -3.01 -29.22 21.02
C ASP A 299 -1.65 -29.10 21.73
N LEU A 300 -0.56 -29.34 20.98
CA LEU A 300 0.80 -29.19 21.49
C LEU A 300 1.22 -27.72 21.61
N GLN A 301 0.66 -26.83 20.82
CA GLN A 301 0.91 -25.39 20.94
C GLN A 301 0.30 -24.81 22.22
N ALA A 302 -0.96 -25.12 22.48
CA ALA A 302 -1.68 -24.67 23.67
C ALA A 302 -2.82 -25.62 24.02
N ALA A 303 -2.86 -26.06 25.30
CA ALA A 303 -4.01 -26.81 25.77
C ALA A 303 -5.25 -25.92 25.80
N SER A 304 -6.30 -26.28 25.05
CA SER A 304 -7.54 -25.53 24.96
C SER A 304 -8.73 -26.46 24.79
N VAL A 305 -9.89 -26.03 25.27
CA VAL A 305 -11.17 -26.69 25.04
C VAL A 305 -11.59 -26.61 23.59
N ALA A 306 -11.18 -25.51 22.91
CA ALA A 306 -11.52 -25.20 21.53
C ALA A 306 -10.26 -25.12 20.66
N ILE A 307 -10.35 -25.64 19.44
CA ILE A 307 -9.38 -25.37 18.35
C ILE A 307 -10.11 -24.82 17.14
N SER A 308 -9.38 -24.09 16.30
CA SER A 308 -9.92 -23.64 15.01
C SER A 308 -9.01 -24.03 13.85
N LEU A 309 -9.61 -24.69 12.87
CA LEU A 309 -9.01 -25.09 11.59
C LEU A 309 -9.79 -24.36 10.49
N GLY A 310 -9.46 -23.08 10.27
CA GLY A 310 -10.13 -22.26 9.28
C GLY A 310 -9.95 -22.83 7.88
N LEU A 311 -11.06 -23.06 7.15
CA LEU A 311 -11.05 -23.53 5.78
C LEU A 311 -11.03 -22.33 4.84
N GLU A 312 -9.95 -22.17 4.11
CA GLU A 312 -9.77 -21.08 3.15
C GLU A 312 -9.65 -21.62 1.71
N GLY A 313 -9.87 -20.75 0.72
CA GLY A 313 -9.76 -21.11 -0.68
C GLY A 313 -10.85 -22.04 -1.17
N LEU A 314 -12.05 -22.03 -0.56
CA LEU A 314 -13.18 -22.89 -0.93
C LEU A 314 -13.57 -22.72 -2.40
N SER A 315 -13.82 -21.50 -2.87
CA SER A 315 -14.16 -21.23 -4.26
C SER A 315 -13.04 -21.66 -5.20
N ALA A 316 -11.78 -21.32 -4.87
CA ALA A 316 -10.61 -21.70 -5.67
C ALA A 316 -10.45 -23.23 -5.78
N ALA A 317 -10.76 -23.96 -4.72
CA ALA A 317 -10.70 -25.42 -4.69
C ALA A 317 -11.83 -26.10 -5.46
N LEU A 318 -13.06 -25.59 -5.33
CA LEU A 318 -14.26 -26.29 -5.77
C LEU A 318 -14.73 -25.88 -7.17
N ILE A 319 -14.58 -24.61 -7.53
CA ILE A 319 -15.03 -24.10 -8.83
C ILE A 319 -14.42 -24.85 -10.01
N PRO A 320 -13.09 -25.10 -10.05
CA PRO A 320 -12.50 -25.85 -11.15
C PRO A 320 -13.03 -27.27 -11.29
N ALA A 321 -13.49 -27.90 -10.21
CA ALA A 321 -14.03 -29.25 -10.24
C ALA A 321 -15.50 -29.28 -10.75
N GLY A 322 -16.28 -28.23 -10.51
CA GLY A 322 -17.70 -28.15 -10.87
C GLY A 322 -18.59 -29.10 -10.07
N GLY A 323 -19.80 -29.28 -10.54
CA GLY A 323 -20.81 -30.09 -9.87
C GLY A 323 -21.59 -29.29 -8.82
N ASP A 324 -22.16 -29.98 -7.83
CA ASP A 324 -22.86 -29.35 -6.70
C ASP A 324 -21.81 -28.85 -5.69
N LEU A 325 -21.43 -27.57 -5.81
CA LEU A 325 -20.39 -26.95 -5.00
C LEU A 325 -20.78 -26.90 -3.52
N ALA A 326 -22.06 -26.65 -3.20
CA ALA A 326 -22.54 -26.58 -1.83
C ALA A 326 -22.47 -27.97 -1.15
N ALA A 327 -22.94 -29.01 -1.82
CA ALA A 327 -22.84 -30.38 -1.30
C ALA A 327 -21.39 -30.80 -1.07
N ARG A 328 -20.47 -30.41 -1.96
CA ARG A 328 -19.07 -30.72 -1.81
C ARG A 328 -18.41 -29.93 -0.68
N ALA A 329 -18.74 -28.64 -0.51
CA ALA A 329 -18.29 -27.82 0.62
C ALA A 329 -18.75 -28.42 1.96
N GLU A 330 -20.02 -28.81 2.07
CA GLU A 330 -20.54 -29.54 3.24
C GLU A 330 -19.76 -30.83 3.53
N ALA A 331 -19.48 -31.62 2.49
CA ALA A 331 -18.77 -32.89 2.64
C ALA A 331 -17.32 -32.66 3.13
N LEU A 332 -16.62 -31.65 2.61
CA LEU A 332 -15.28 -31.26 3.05
C LEU A 332 -15.26 -30.75 4.49
N ALA A 333 -16.20 -29.87 4.85
CA ALA A 333 -16.37 -29.37 6.20
C ALA A 333 -16.66 -30.53 7.18
N GLY A 334 -17.59 -31.42 6.77
CA GLY A 334 -17.91 -32.62 7.54
C GLY A 334 -16.72 -33.54 7.74
N LEU A 335 -15.92 -33.76 6.70
CA LEU A 335 -14.70 -34.58 6.77
C LEU A 335 -13.69 -33.95 7.73
N THR A 336 -13.43 -32.64 7.61
CA THR A 336 -12.54 -31.89 8.50
C THR A 336 -12.99 -31.97 9.97
N ALA A 337 -14.25 -31.66 10.25
CA ALA A 337 -14.79 -31.71 11.61
C ALA A 337 -14.74 -33.12 12.22
N VAL A 338 -15.05 -34.16 11.44
CA VAL A 338 -15.02 -35.55 11.89
C VAL A 338 -13.58 -36.01 12.17
N VAL A 339 -12.62 -35.70 11.30
CA VAL A 339 -11.22 -36.08 11.51
C VAL A 339 -10.62 -35.34 12.71
N ALA A 340 -10.88 -34.06 12.86
CA ALA A 340 -10.44 -33.29 14.03
C ALA A 340 -11.04 -33.87 15.32
N ALA A 341 -12.32 -34.18 15.33
CA ALA A 341 -13.00 -34.82 16.46
C ALA A 341 -12.42 -36.21 16.78
N GLN A 342 -12.13 -37.04 15.78
CA GLN A 342 -11.51 -38.34 15.94
C GLN A 342 -10.11 -38.21 16.55
N THR A 343 -9.30 -37.31 16.04
CA THR A 343 -7.95 -36.99 16.55
C THR A 343 -8.02 -36.48 17.99
N SER A 344 -9.01 -35.64 18.32
CA SER A 344 -9.26 -35.14 19.65
C SER A 344 -9.60 -36.29 20.65
N VAL A 345 -10.33 -37.32 20.21
CA VAL A 345 -10.57 -38.54 21.01
C VAL A 345 -9.26 -39.31 21.23
N GLU A 346 -8.43 -39.47 20.18
CA GLU A 346 -7.10 -40.13 20.33
C GLU A 346 -6.20 -39.37 21.32
N LEU A 347 -6.16 -38.04 21.26
CA LEU A 347 -5.44 -37.17 22.19
C LEU A 347 -5.99 -37.27 23.61
N ALA A 348 -7.30 -37.36 23.79
CA ALA A 348 -7.92 -37.53 25.11
C ALA A 348 -7.56 -38.85 25.77
N GLN A 349 -7.30 -39.89 24.98
CA GLN A 349 -6.82 -41.20 25.52
C GLN A 349 -5.38 -41.10 26.05
N LEU A 350 -4.56 -40.21 25.49
CA LEU A 350 -3.15 -40.03 25.88
C LEU A 350 -2.97 -38.98 26.99
N ARG A 351 -3.74 -37.89 26.91
CA ARG A 351 -3.54 -36.66 27.71
C ARG A 351 -4.71 -36.34 28.64
N GLY A 352 -5.78 -37.12 28.61
CA GLY A 352 -7.04 -36.86 29.27
C GLY A 352 -7.96 -35.92 28.43
N PRO A 353 -9.28 -35.94 28.70
CA PRO A 353 -10.22 -35.05 28.07
C PRO A 353 -10.01 -33.58 28.56
N CYS A 354 -10.66 -32.62 27.89
CA CYS A 354 -10.71 -31.26 28.40
C CYS A 354 -11.39 -31.18 29.76
N ALA A 355 -11.04 -30.17 30.56
CA ALA A 355 -11.53 -30.03 31.94
C ALA A 355 -13.07 -29.94 32.01
N GLU A 356 -13.67 -29.28 31.02
CA GLU A 356 -15.09 -28.99 30.90
C GLU A 356 -15.89 -30.13 30.25
N TRP A 357 -15.27 -31.28 29.99
CA TRP A 357 -15.87 -32.36 29.21
C TRP A 357 -17.23 -32.80 29.78
N ASP A 358 -17.34 -32.96 31.09
CA ASP A 358 -18.59 -33.43 31.70
C ASP A 358 -19.77 -32.48 31.54
N ALA A 359 -19.51 -31.19 31.44
CA ALA A 359 -20.51 -30.17 31.10
C ALA A 359 -20.88 -30.16 29.62
N LEU A 360 -19.90 -30.36 28.74
CA LEU A 360 -20.07 -30.20 27.29
C LEU A 360 -20.48 -31.46 26.54
N LYS A 361 -20.32 -32.66 27.13
CA LYS A 361 -20.56 -33.97 26.47
C LYS A 361 -21.92 -34.11 25.80
N SER A 362 -22.99 -33.58 26.38
CA SER A 362 -24.34 -33.66 25.80
C SER A 362 -24.41 -32.80 24.53
N GLN A 363 -23.91 -31.60 24.61
CA GLN A 363 -23.87 -30.64 23.51
C GLN A 363 -23.02 -31.14 22.34
N VAL A 364 -21.88 -31.72 22.63
CA VAL A 364 -20.99 -32.35 21.63
C VAL A 364 -21.69 -33.54 20.95
N ALA A 365 -22.41 -34.36 21.73
CA ALA A 365 -23.16 -35.47 21.16
C ALA A 365 -24.34 -35.04 20.27
N ASP A 366 -24.97 -33.90 20.59
CA ASP A 366 -26.03 -33.33 19.76
C ASP A 366 -25.47 -32.76 18.44
N ALA A 367 -24.34 -32.04 18.51
CA ALA A 367 -23.62 -31.57 17.32
C ALA A 367 -23.20 -32.72 16.40
N ASP A 368 -22.66 -33.80 16.98
CA ASP A 368 -22.28 -35.01 16.20
C ASP A 368 -23.50 -35.67 15.53
N ARG A 369 -24.66 -35.72 16.21
CA ARG A 369 -25.90 -36.24 15.60
C ARG A 369 -26.36 -35.39 14.44
N ALA A 370 -26.33 -34.08 14.57
CA ALA A 370 -26.69 -33.12 13.53
C ALA A 370 -25.75 -33.27 12.32
N ARG A 371 -24.44 -33.29 12.53
CA ARG A 371 -23.41 -33.51 11.47
C ARG A 371 -23.62 -34.83 10.76
N ARG A 372 -23.87 -35.92 11.52
CA ARG A 372 -24.15 -37.25 10.95
C ARG A 372 -25.38 -37.26 10.09
N ALA A 373 -26.45 -36.57 10.51
CA ALA A 373 -27.69 -36.48 9.74
C ALA A 373 -27.49 -35.76 8.41
N ARG A 374 -26.77 -34.64 8.42
CA ARG A 374 -26.45 -33.89 7.21
C ARG A 374 -25.58 -34.69 6.23
N LEU A 375 -24.50 -35.32 6.72
CA LEU A 375 -23.63 -36.14 5.88
C LEU A 375 -24.35 -37.34 5.25
N LYS A 376 -25.39 -37.89 5.92
CA LYS A 376 -26.23 -38.97 5.33
C LYS A 376 -27.03 -38.52 4.15
N SER A 377 -27.50 -37.28 4.14
CA SER A 377 -28.30 -36.72 3.04
C SER A 377 -27.45 -36.10 1.93
N ASN A 378 -26.14 -35.92 2.17
CA ASN A 378 -25.24 -35.31 1.21
C ASN A 378 -24.82 -36.30 0.11
N PRO A 379 -24.98 -35.97 -1.19
CA PRO A 379 -24.70 -36.90 -2.30
C PRO A 379 -23.19 -36.99 -2.64
N ASP A 380 -22.37 -36.13 -2.11
CA ASP A 380 -20.92 -36.11 -2.45
C ASP A 380 -20.23 -37.36 -1.87
N PRO A 381 -19.31 -38.00 -2.62
CA PRO A 381 -18.57 -39.17 -2.16
C PRO A 381 -17.75 -38.95 -0.87
N LEU A 382 -17.22 -37.74 -0.65
CA LEU A 382 -16.48 -37.39 0.55
C LEU A 382 -17.35 -37.47 1.82
N ALA A 383 -18.65 -37.19 1.70
CA ALA A 383 -19.58 -37.38 2.82
C ALA A 383 -19.63 -38.84 3.28
N ALA A 384 -19.58 -39.79 2.37
CA ALA A 384 -19.52 -41.22 2.71
C ALA A 384 -18.17 -41.58 3.40
N VAL A 385 -17.08 -40.94 3.00
CA VAL A 385 -15.76 -41.09 3.67
C VAL A 385 -15.84 -40.53 5.09
N ALA A 386 -16.40 -39.34 5.28
CA ALA A 386 -16.61 -38.74 6.58
C ALA A 386 -17.49 -39.62 7.50
N LEU A 387 -18.59 -40.13 6.99
CA LEU A 387 -19.51 -41.01 7.75
C LEU A 387 -18.83 -42.27 8.29
N LYS A 388 -17.93 -42.88 7.52
CA LYS A 388 -17.18 -44.06 7.96
C LYS A 388 -16.21 -43.76 9.11
N ARG A 389 -15.78 -42.49 9.24
CA ARG A 389 -14.85 -42.03 10.29
C ARG A 389 -15.57 -41.55 11.57
N ILE A 390 -16.88 -41.34 11.55
CA ILE A 390 -17.63 -40.94 12.74
C ILE A 390 -17.57 -42.06 13.78
N GLY A 391 -16.85 -41.81 14.85
CA GLY A 391 -16.73 -42.73 15.97
C GLY A 391 -17.97 -42.80 16.88
N LYS A 392 -17.78 -43.26 18.10
CA LYS A 392 -18.83 -43.28 19.12
C LYS A 392 -19.22 -41.84 19.50
N LEU A 393 -20.51 -41.53 19.36
CA LEU A 393 -21.06 -40.25 19.76
C LEU A 393 -20.83 -40.00 21.25
N GLY A 394 -20.38 -38.81 21.62
CA GLY A 394 -20.11 -38.44 23.01
C GLY A 394 -18.87 -39.12 23.61
N ALA A 395 -17.94 -39.62 22.81
CA ALA A 395 -16.64 -40.11 23.31
C ALA A 395 -15.83 -38.92 23.88
N PRO A 396 -15.09 -39.10 25.02
CA PRO A 396 -14.28 -38.04 25.60
C PRO A 396 -13.30 -37.44 24.59
N ARG A 397 -13.21 -36.14 24.58
CA ARG A 397 -12.38 -35.35 23.66
C ARG A 397 -11.41 -34.43 24.39
N ARG A 398 -10.24 -34.23 23.81
CA ARG A 398 -9.28 -33.21 24.22
C ARG A 398 -9.73 -31.80 23.88
N HIS A 399 -10.41 -31.64 22.73
CA HIS A 399 -11.06 -30.43 22.26
C HIS A 399 -12.54 -30.71 22.09
N ALA A 400 -13.38 -30.05 22.85
CA ALA A 400 -14.84 -30.20 22.78
C ALA A 400 -15.40 -29.52 21.54
N THR A 401 -14.82 -28.43 21.10
CA THR A 401 -15.26 -27.62 19.97
C THR A 401 -14.19 -27.47 18.89
N VAL A 402 -14.63 -27.46 17.63
CA VAL A 402 -13.78 -27.29 16.45
C VAL A 402 -14.41 -26.21 15.58
N GLY A 403 -13.76 -25.04 15.50
CA GLY A 403 -14.11 -23.99 14.56
C GLY A 403 -13.54 -24.28 13.16
N LEU A 404 -14.30 -23.93 12.11
CA LEU A 404 -13.88 -24.08 10.71
C LEU A 404 -13.73 -22.73 10.01
N PHE A 405 -13.91 -21.64 10.72
CA PHE A 405 -13.75 -20.29 10.22
C PHE A 405 -12.68 -19.54 10.98
N MET A 406 -11.97 -18.72 10.25
CA MET A 406 -10.99 -17.79 10.79
C MET A 406 -10.81 -16.63 9.82
N ASP A 407 -10.73 -15.41 10.33
CA ASP A 407 -10.41 -14.22 9.56
C ASP A 407 -9.07 -13.68 10.08
N ASP A 408 -7.99 -14.05 9.40
CA ASP A 408 -6.64 -13.60 9.72
C ASP A 408 -5.91 -13.25 8.42
N ALA A 409 -5.73 -11.93 8.20
CA ALA A 409 -5.15 -11.42 6.97
C ALA A 409 -3.68 -11.84 6.79
N GLU A 410 -2.93 -11.91 7.88
CA GLU A 410 -1.51 -12.30 7.87
C GLU A 410 -1.33 -13.77 7.52
N ALA A 411 -2.14 -14.65 8.14
CA ALA A 411 -2.11 -16.07 7.80
C ALA A 411 -2.55 -16.33 6.36
N ARG A 412 -3.53 -15.57 5.85
CA ARG A 412 -3.91 -15.63 4.42
C ARG A 412 -2.77 -15.19 3.52
N LEU A 413 -2.06 -14.10 3.87
CA LEU A 413 -0.88 -13.64 3.14
C LEU A 413 0.22 -14.70 3.15
N ARG A 414 0.48 -15.33 4.31
CA ARG A 414 1.44 -16.44 4.43
C ARG A 414 1.08 -17.65 3.57
N LEU A 415 -0.20 -17.89 3.32
CA LEU A 415 -0.67 -18.91 2.38
C LEU A 415 -0.64 -18.44 0.92
N GLY A 416 -0.52 -17.13 0.69
CA GLY A 416 -0.61 -16.55 -0.65
C GLY A 416 -2.04 -16.49 -1.18
N LEU A 417 -3.03 -16.48 -0.28
CA LEU A 417 -4.44 -16.45 -0.64
C LEU A 417 -4.91 -15.02 -0.89
N GLY A 418 -5.43 -14.77 -2.10
CA GLY A 418 -6.24 -13.60 -2.42
C GLY A 418 -7.68 -13.76 -1.93
N GLY A 419 -8.47 -12.67 -2.02
CA GLY A 419 -9.92 -12.75 -1.86
C GLY A 419 -10.59 -13.38 -3.09
N PRO A 420 -11.88 -13.74 -3.01
CA PRO A 420 -12.67 -14.13 -4.17
C PRO A 420 -12.79 -12.92 -5.11
N SER A 421 -12.10 -12.98 -6.23
CA SER A 421 -12.02 -11.91 -7.23
C SER A 421 -12.19 -12.47 -8.63
N VAL A 422 -12.72 -11.66 -9.54
CA VAL A 422 -12.74 -11.97 -10.97
C VAL A 422 -11.37 -11.79 -11.59
N ILE A 423 -10.56 -10.91 -11.02
CA ILE A 423 -9.29 -10.45 -11.58
C ILE A 423 -8.14 -10.76 -10.62
N ASP A 424 -7.13 -11.46 -11.11
CA ASP A 424 -5.84 -11.58 -10.45
C ASP A 424 -4.92 -10.46 -10.93
N VAL A 425 -4.30 -9.78 -9.98
CA VAL A 425 -3.25 -8.78 -10.23
C VAL A 425 -1.90 -9.42 -9.91
N PHE A 426 -0.94 -9.29 -10.80
CA PHE A 426 0.40 -9.84 -10.63
C PHE A 426 1.47 -8.86 -11.12
N GLN A 427 2.67 -9.00 -10.61
CA GLN A 427 3.81 -8.23 -11.09
C GLN A 427 4.59 -9.05 -12.12
N THR A 428 4.89 -8.43 -13.25
CA THR A 428 5.72 -9.02 -14.30
C THR A 428 7.21 -8.92 -13.94
N ALA A 429 8.07 -9.68 -14.61
CA ALA A 429 9.50 -9.70 -14.32
C ALA A 429 10.21 -8.33 -14.51
N ASP A 430 9.62 -7.43 -15.28
CA ASP A 430 10.06 -6.05 -15.49
C ASP A 430 9.42 -5.04 -14.52
N GLY A 431 8.72 -5.55 -13.50
CA GLY A 431 8.12 -4.74 -12.44
C GLY A 431 6.78 -4.09 -12.80
N GLN A 432 6.21 -4.37 -13.97
CA GLN A 432 4.90 -3.85 -14.36
C GLN A 432 3.77 -4.64 -13.69
N ILE A 433 2.64 -3.97 -13.46
CA ILE A 433 1.44 -4.61 -12.93
C ILE A 433 0.62 -5.20 -14.08
N GLY A 434 0.54 -6.53 -14.12
CA GLY A 434 -0.32 -7.28 -15.02
C GLY A 434 -1.67 -7.61 -14.38
N ARG A 435 -2.69 -7.79 -15.22
CA ARG A 435 -4.04 -8.24 -14.81
C ARG A 435 -4.43 -9.42 -15.69
N ARG A 436 -5.09 -10.42 -15.11
CA ARG A 436 -5.64 -11.58 -15.83
C ARG A 436 -6.94 -12.05 -15.19
N LEU A 437 -7.68 -12.89 -15.90
CA LEU A 437 -8.82 -13.61 -15.28
C LEU A 437 -8.30 -14.51 -14.16
N ALA A 438 -8.96 -14.47 -13.00
CA ALA A 438 -8.54 -15.28 -11.85
C ALA A 438 -8.46 -16.77 -12.22
N ALA A 439 -7.36 -17.40 -11.83
CA ALA A 439 -7.02 -18.77 -12.25
C ALA A 439 -8.16 -19.81 -12.00
N PRO A 440 -8.87 -19.78 -10.85
CA PRO A 440 -10.00 -20.70 -10.64
C PRO A 440 -11.14 -20.51 -11.64
N LEU A 441 -11.44 -19.25 -11.99
CA LEU A 441 -12.49 -18.91 -12.95
C LEU A 441 -12.10 -19.28 -14.37
N ALA A 442 -10.83 -19.03 -14.75
CA ALA A 442 -10.28 -19.44 -16.03
C ALA A 442 -10.36 -20.97 -16.21
N ALA A 443 -10.01 -21.74 -15.17
CA ALA A 443 -10.11 -23.19 -15.18
C ALA A 443 -11.57 -23.68 -15.31
N ALA A 444 -12.50 -23.05 -14.58
CA ALA A 444 -13.93 -23.38 -14.69
C ALA A 444 -14.49 -23.08 -16.07
N LEU A 445 -14.13 -21.95 -16.64
CA LEU A 445 -14.54 -21.53 -17.98
C LEU A 445 -13.99 -22.49 -19.04
N ALA A 446 -12.71 -22.80 -19.01
CA ALA A 446 -12.10 -23.76 -19.93
C ALA A 446 -12.76 -25.15 -19.86
N ARG A 447 -13.04 -25.63 -18.65
CA ARG A 447 -13.72 -26.92 -18.44
C ARG A 447 -15.13 -26.97 -19.06
N THR A 448 -15.84 -25.85 -19.06
CA THR A 448 -17.17 -25.73 -19.65
C THR A 448 -17.17 -25.43 -21.16
N GLY A 449 -15.98 -25.41 -21.77
CA GLY A 449 -15.81 -25.11 -23.21
C GLY A 449 -15.90 -23.62 -23.55
N GLY A 450 -15.80 -22.73 -22.55
CA GLY A 450 -15.78 -21.28 -22.76
C GLY A 450 -14.40 -20.78 -23.18
N ASP A 451 -14.37 -19.63 -23.85
CA ASP A 451 -13.15 -18.97 -24.31
C ASP A 451 -12.61 -18.01 -23.22
N VAL A 452 -11.46 -18.39 -22.61
CA VAL A 452 -10.78 -17.58 -21.59
C VAL A 452 -10.31 -16.23 -22.18
N GLN A 453 -9.82 -16.23 -23.42
CA GLN A 453 -9.37 -15.00 -24.06
C GLN A 453 -10.54 -14.04 -24.36
N ALA A 454 -11.73 -14.59 -24.67
CA ALA A 454 -12.93 -13.77 -24.83
C ALA A 454 -13.36 -13.14 -23.49
N ALA A 455 -13.26 -13.88 -22.38
CA ALA A 455 -13.49 -13.35 -21.03
C ALA A 455 -12.49 -12.23 -20.68
N GLU A 456 -11.21 -12.42 -20.97
CA GLU A 456 -10.18 -11.39 -20.74
C GLU A 456 -10.38 -10.17 -21.65
N ARG A 457 -10.76 -10.37 -22.91
CA ARG A 457 -11.14 -9.24 -23.79
C ARG A 457 -12.37 -8.49 -23.25
N ARG A 458 -13.33 -9.21 -22.68
CA ARG A 458 -14.50 -8.59 -22.02
C ARG A 458 -14.07 -7.76 -20.80
N LEU A 459 -13.16 -8.28 -19.97
CA LEU A 459 -12.67 -7.61 -18.75
C LEU A 459 -11.79 -6.41 -19.07
N PHE A 460 -10.77 -6.58 -19.92
CA PHE A 460 -9.67 -5.65 -20.07
C PHE A 460 -9.66 -4.91 -21.40
N GLY A 461 -10.58 -5.28 -22.32
CA GLY A 461 -10.60 -4.76 -23.68
C GLY A 461 -9.46 -5.27 -24.54
N ARG A 462 -9.27 -4.63 -25.68
CA ARG A 462 -8.24 -4.98 -26.65
C ARG A 462 -6.99 -4.09 -26.55
N ARG A 463 -7.08 -3.00 -25.83
CA ARG A 463 -6.02 -2.01 -25.64
C ARG A 463 -5.47 -1.44 -26.94
N THR A 464 -6.34 -1.36 -27.96
CA THR A 464 -6.03 -0.79 -29.28
C THR A 464 -7.28 -0.20 -29.90
N LEU A 465 -7.12 0.82 -30.72
CA LEU A 465 -8.19 1.43 -31.51
C LEU A 465 -8.46 0.69 -32.84
N VAL A 466 -7.70 -0.35 -33.15
CA VAL A 466 -7.92 -1.14 -34.35
C VAL A 466 -9.34 -1.72 -34.31
N GLU A 467 -10.16 -1.35 -35.30
CA GLU A 467 -11.58 -1.74 -35.41
C GLU A 467 -12.47 -1.26 -34.22
N ALA A 468 -12.02 -0.25 -33.45
CA ALA A 468 -12.84 0.33 -32.37
C ALA A 468 -14.07 1.04 -32.94
N PRO A 469 -15.28 0.78 -32.47
CA PRO A 469 -16.51 1.33 -33.04
C PRO A 469 -16.51 2.88 -32.99
N GLY A 470 -16.51 3.52 -34.15
CA GLY A 470 -16.63 5.00 -34.28
C GLY A 470 -15.38 5.81 -33.91
N VAL A 471 -14.35 5.20 -33.34
CA VAL A 471 -13.08 5.83 -32.94
C VAL A 471 -11.88 4.98 -33.41
N ASP A 472 -11.99 4.35 -34.56
CA ASP A 472 -10.88 3.61 -35.15
C ASP A 472 -9.85 4.52 -35.85
N HIS A 473 -8.74 3.95 -36.29
CA HIS A 473 -7.68 4.69 -36.97
C HIS A 473 -8.20 5.42 -38.22
N ALA A 474 -9.22 4.87 -38.91
CA ALA A 474 -9.80 5.49 -40.11
C ALA A 474 -10.62 6.74 -39.73
N ALA A 475 -11.41 6.66 -38.67
CA ALA A 475 -12.17 7.76 -38.13
C ALA A 475 -11.24 8.89 -37.62
N LEU A 476 -10.20 8.54 -36.89
CA LEU A 476 -9.21 9.52 -36.38
C LEU A 476 -8.43 10.18 -37.52
N ARG A 477 -8.05 9.44 -38.55
CA ARG A 477 -7.42 10.05 -39.76
C ARG A 477 -8.34 11.05 -40.46
N ALA A 478 -9.65 10.83 -40.46
CA ALA A 478 -10.61 11.79 -41.02
C ALA A 478 -10.64 13.12 -40.24
N PHE A 479 -10.29 13.12 -38.95
CA PHE A 479 -10.08 14.32 -38.14
C PHE A 479 -8.69 14.96 -38.30
N GLY A 480 -7.76 14.33 -39.01
CA GLY A 480 -6.44 14.86 -39.27
C GLY A 480 -5.30 14.20 -38.47
N PHE A 481 -5.56 13.10 -37.77
CA PHE A 481 -4.52 12.34 -37.07
C PHE A 481 -3.58 11.69 -38.09
N THR A 482 -2.29 11.85 -37.89
CA THR A 482 -1.25 11.17 -38.69
C THR A 482 -0.80 9.88 -38.00
N ASP A 483 0.09 9.15 -38.65
CA ASP A 483 0.64 7.91 -38.06
C ASP A 483 1.44 8.19 -36.77
N ILE A 484 1.94 9.42 -36.57
CA ILE A 484 2.68 9.81 -35.37
C ILE A 484 1.73 9.90 -34.18
N GLU A 485 0.62 10.63 -34.34
CA GLU A 485 -0.38 10.78 -33.28
C GLU A 485 -1.08 9.45 -32.97
N LEU A 486 -1.39 8.67 -34.02
CA LEU A 486 -1.97 7.33 -33.81
C LEU A 486 -1.03 6.40 -33.04
N ALA A 487 0.28 6.44 -33.35
CA ALA A 487 1.25 5.66 -32.59
C ALA A 487 1.38 6.13 -31.13
N ALA A 488 1.33 7.44 -30.88
CA ALA A 488 1.35 7.98 -29.52
C ALA A 488 0.10 7.57 -28.72
N VAL A 489 -1.07 7.62 -29.35
CA VAL A 489 -2.34 7.15 -28.77
C VAL A 489 -2.27 5.67 -28.44
N GLU A 490 -1.88 4.82 -29.40
CA GLU A 490 -1.77 3.37 -29.18
C GLU A 490 -0.78 3.02 -28.05
N GLN A 491 0.32 3.73 -27.96
CA GLN A 491 1.28 3.55 -26.85
C GLN A 491 0.67 3.94 -25.50
N ALA A 492 -0.08 5.05 -25.44
CA ALA A 492 -0.73 5.51 -24.22
C ALA A 492 -1.84 4.58 -23.73
N LEU A 493 -2.55 3.91 -24.66
CA LEU A 493 -3.64 2.96 -24.33
C LEU A 493 -3.19 1.80 -23.45
N ALA A 494 -1.93 1.41 -23.54
CA ALA A 494 -1.39 0.28 -22.77
C ALA A 494 -1.52 0.51 -21.24
N GLY A 495 -1.32 1.75 -20.79
CA GLY A 495 -1.33 2.12 -19.37
C GLY A 495 -2.54 2.95 -18.93
N ALA A 496 -3.42 3.33 -19.84
CA ALA A 496 -4.57 4.18 -19.53
C ALA A 496 -5.79 3.40 -19.04
N ASP A 497 -6.58 4.01 -18.18
CA ASP A 497 -7.85 3.45 -17.73
C ASP A 497 -9.08 4.08 -18.44
N GLY A 498 -8.86 5.07 -19.31
CA GLY A 498 -9.91 5.75 -20.08
C GLY A 498 -9.35 6.67 -21.16
N PHE A 499 -10.21 7.12 -22.06
CA PHE A 499 -9.82 8.02 -23.15
C PHE A 499 -9.39 9.41 -22.66
N ASP A 500 -9.89 9.86 -21.51
CA ASP A 500 -9.48 11.12 -20.90
C ASP A 500 -7.98 11.19 -20.58
N ALA A 501 -7.34 10.05 -20.39
CA ALA A 501 -5.90 9.96 -20.15
C ALA A 501 -5.09 9.86 -21.45
N VAL A 502 -5.71 9.52 -22.56
CA VAL A 502 -5.06 9.24 -23.83
C VAL A 502 -5.17 10.41 -24.80
N PHE A 503 -6.36 10.99 -24.97
CA PHE A 503 -6.59 12.11 -25.86
C PHE A 503 -6.33 13.44 -25.17
N THR A 504 -5.08 13.66 -24.79
CA THR A 504 -4.64 14.82 -23.99
C THR A 504 -3.36 15.44 -24.56
N ALA A 505 -3.12 16.72 -24.24
CA ALA A 505 -1.90 17.40 -24.62
C ALA A 505 -0.57 16.73 -24.21
N PRO A 506 -0.46 16.01 -23.05
CA PRO A 506 0.73 15.22 -22.74
C PRO A 506 1.00 14.04 -23.69
N VAL A 507 -0.03 13.49 -24.34
CA VAL A 507 0.09 12.38 -25.29
C VAL A 507 0.19 12.89 -26.72
N LEU A 508 -0.67 13.86 -27.04
CA LEU A 508 -0.72 14.51 -28.35
C LEU A 508 0.03 15.85 -28.30
N ASP A 509 0.80 16.16 -29.31
CA ASP A 509 1.51 17.44 -29.37
C ASP A 509 0.51 18.61 -29.27
N PRO A 510 0.71 19.59 -28.35
CA PRO A 510 -0.18 20.75 -28.22
C PRO A 510 -0.29 21.57 -29.53
N GLY A 511 0.75 21.57 -30.36
CA GLY A 511 0.72 22.18 -31.68
C GLY A 511 -0.23 21.43 -32.62
N PHE A 512 -0.25 20.11 -32.59
CA PHE A 512 -1.20 19.31 -33.34
C PHE A 512 -2.67 19.62 -32.92
N ILE A 513 -2.95 19.67 -31.62
CA ILE A 513 -4.31 19.97 -31.12
C ILE A 513 -4.75 21.34 -31.60
N ARG A 514 -3.90 22.38 -31.52
CA ARG A 514 -4.22 23.74 -31.88
C ARG A 514 -4.21 23.96 -33.39
N ASP A 515 -3.17 23.53 -34.10
CA ASP A 515 -2.90 23.98 -35.47
C ASP A 515 -3.55 23.03 -36.51
N VAL A 516 -3.75 21.74 -36.15
CA VAL A 516 -4.37 20.75 -37.04
C VAL A 516 -5.85 20.53 -36.67
N LEU A 517 -6.13 20.29 -35.39
CA LEU A 517 -7.50 20.05 -34.94
C LEU A 517 -8.29 21.35 -34.72
N GLY A 518 -7.61 22.50 -34.61
CA GLY A 518 -8.24 23.81 -34.40
C GLY A 518 -8.90 23.97 -33.03
N LEU A 519 -8.40 23.23 -32.01
CA LEU A 519 -8.95 23.20 -30.66
C LEU A 519 -8.00 23.89 -29.68
N GLU A 520 -8.55 24.55 -28.66
CA GLU A 520 -7.75 25.09 -27.55
C GLU A 520 -7.65 24.07 -26.41
N ASP A 521 -6.48 24.04 -25.77
CA ASP A 521 -6.24 23.15 -24.65
C ASP A 521 -7.12 23.57 -23.44
N GLY A 522 -7.94 22.66 -22.93
CA GLY A 522 -8.79 22.90 -21.77
C GLY A 522 -10.29 23.13 -22.04
N ASP A 523 -10.72 23.13 -23.29
CA ASP A 523 -12.14 23.30 -23.65
C ASP A 523 -13.03 22.09 -23.32
N GLY A 524 -12.42 20.94 -22.96
CA GLY A 524 -13.13 19.70 -22.60
C GLY A 524 -12.51 18.44 -23.17
N PRO A 525 -13.17 17.28 -23.04
CA PRO A 525 -12.70 16.03 -23.60
C PRO A 525 -12.53 16.13 -25.12
N LEU A 526 -11.33 15.78 -25.62
CA LEU A 526 -10.95 16.01 -27.01
C LEU A 526 -11.88 15.31 -28.02
N LEU A 527 -12.30 14.08 -27.73
CA LEU A 527 -13.21 13.34 -28.61
C LEU A 527 -14.57 14.02 -28.74
N ASN A 528 -15.09 14.62 -27.67
CA ASN A 528 -16.33 15.39 -27.70
C ASN A 528 -16.19 16.65 -28.53
N LEU A 529 -15.06 17.35 -28.40
CA LEU A 529 -14.77 18.55 -29.18
C LEU A 529 -14.60 18.23 -30.69
N LEU A 530 -14.13 17.05 -31.03
CA LEU A 530 -14.08 16.54 -32.39
C LEU A 530 -15.45 16.09 -32.94
N GLY A 531 -16.50 16.13 -32.11
CA GLY A 531 -17.84 15.77 -32.50
C GLY A 531 -18.09 14.25 -32.55
N VAL A 532 -17.27 13.46 -31.86
CA VAL A 532 -17.54 12.03 -31.69
C VAL A 532 -18.79 11.88 -30.84
N PRO A 533 -19.82 11.14 -31.30
CA PRO A 533 -21.01 10.90 -30.49
C PRO A 533 -20.68 10.14 -29.21
N GLU A 534 -21.29 10.51 -28.08
CA GLU A 534 -21.09 9.87 -26.78
C GLU A 534 -21.32 8.35 -26.82
N GLU A 535 -22.30 7.90 -27.60
CA GLU A 535 -22.55 6.45 -27.80
C GLU A 535 -21.38 5.76 -28.51
N ALA A 536 -20.76 6.41 -29.48
CA ALA A 536 -19.59 5.86 -30.19
C ALA A 536 -18.35 5.85 -29.29
N GLU A 537 -18.13 6.92 -28.52
CA GLU A 537 -17.05 7.00 -27.52
C GLU A 537 -17.21 5.88 -26.48
N PHE A 538 -18.43 5.70 -25.94
CA PHE A 538 -18.72 4.65 -24.97
C PHE A 538 -18.52 3.23 -25.55
N ALA A 539 -18.96 3.01 -26.80
CA ALA A 539 -18.73 1.72 -27.49
C ALA A 539 -17.25 1.46 -27.73
N ALA A 540 -16.50 2.50 -28.15
CA ALA A 540 -15.05 2.41 -28.35
C ALA A 540 -14.32 2.20 -27.00
N ALA A 541 -14.73 2.88 -25.93
CA ALA A 541 -14.16 2.68 -24.60
C ALA A 541 -14.32 1.22 -24.12
N ARG A 542 -15.48 0.63 -24.30
CA ARG A 542 -15.71 -0.80 -24.01
C ARG A 542 -14.88 -1.74 -24.87
N TRP A 543 -14.65 -1.38 -26.13
CA TRP A 543 -13.78 -2.13 -27.03
C TRP A 543 -12.33 -2.11 -26.58
N VAL A 544 -11.84 -0.91 -26.20
CA VAL A 544 -10.44 -0.65 -25.85
C VAL A 544 -10.13 -1.08 -24.41
N PHE A 545 -10.95 -0.67 -23.45
CA PHE A 545 -10.68 -0.85 -22.01
C PHE A 545 -11.48 -2.00 -21.37
N GLY A 546 -12.43 -2.57 -22.12
CA GLY A 546 -13.29 -3.64 -21.63
C GLY A 546 -14.45 -3.14 -20.77
N HIS A 547 -15.14 -4.09 -20.16
CA HIS A 547 -16.31 -3.84 -19.32
C HIS A 547 -15.93 -3.79 -17.82
N GLY A 548 -14.73 -4.30 -17.44
CA GLY A 548 -14.30 -4.42 -16.06
C GLY A 548 -14.98 -5.53 -15.26
N ASP A 549 -16.03 -6.14 -15.80
CA ASP A 549 -16.76 -7.25 -15.17
C ASP A 549 -17.25 -8.27 -16.21
N LEU A 550 -17.72 -9.42 -15.73
CA LEU A 550 -18.32 -10.50 -16.53
C LEU A 550 -19.84 -10.63 -16.30
N THR A 551 -20.45 -9.63 -15.69
CA THR A 551 -21.91 -9.58 -15.54
C THR A 551 -22.58 -9.46 -16.91
N ASP A 552 -23.65 -10.18 -17.11
CA ASP A 552 -24.40 -10.19 -18.38
C ASP A 552 -23.54 -10.47 -19.63
N TRP A 553 -22.48 -11.24 -19.49
CA TRP A 553 -21.66 -11.64 -20.62
C TRP A 553 -22.36 -12.73 -21.42
N ALA A 554 -22.89 -12.37 -22.60
CA ALA A 554 -23.75 -13.23 -23.42
C ALA A 554 -23.04 -14.51 -23.92
N GLU A 555 -21.72 -14.50 -24.04
CA GLU A 555 -20.93 -15.65 -24.47
C GLU A 555 -20.55 -16.60 -23.31
N ALA A 556 -20.89 -16.22 -22.08
CA ALA A 556 -20.59 -17.05 -20.90
C ALA A 556 -21.38 -18.35 -20.96
N PRO A 557 -20.74 -19.52 -20.80
CA PRO A 557 -21.46 -20.77 -20.64
C PRO A 557 -22.40 -20.71 -19.45
N ALA A 558 -23.68 -21.13 -19.64
CA ALA A 558 -24.72 -21.06 -18.60
C ALA A 558 -24.30 -21.69 -17.26
N ALA A 559 -23.45 -22.73 -17.32
CA ALA A 559 -22.99 -23.45 -16.14
C ALA A 559 -22.06 -22.62 -15.24
N VAL A 560 -21.44 -21.57 -15.74
CA VAL A 560 -20.48 -20.73 -15.00
C VAL A 560 -20.85 -19.24 -14.99
N ALA A 561 -21.91 -18.84 -15.65
CA ALA A 561 -22.31 -17.44 -15.79
C ALA A 561 -22.50 -16.74 -14.43
N ALA A 562 -23.24 -17.37 -13.51
CA ALA A 562 -23.47 -16.84 -12.17
C ALA A 562 -22.16 -16.69 -11.38
N LEU A 563 -21.25 -17.64 -11.52
CA LEU A 563 -19.95 -17.64 -10.88
C LEU A 563 -19.03 -16.52 -11.40
N LEU A 564 -19.03 -16.33 -12.72
CA LEU A 564 -18.24 -15.26 -13.34
C LEU A 564 -18.78 -13.87 -12.99
N ALA A 565 -20.09 -13.76 -12.74
CA ALA A 565 -20.71 -12.51 -12.36
C ALA A 565 -20.45 -12.11 -10.91
N ASP A 566 -20.45 -13.06 -9.96
CA ASP A 566 -20.29 -12.79 -8.52
C ASP A 566 -19.53 -13.91 -7.78
N PRO A 567 -18.20 -13.97 -7.91
CA PRO A 567 -17.41 -14.96 -7.16
C PRO A 567 -17.48 -14.78 -5.65
N ALA A 568 -17.66 -13.54 -5.16
CA ALA A 568 -17.76 -13.26 -3.73
C ALA A 568 -19.06 -13.80 -3.14
N GLY A 569 -20.16 -13.67 -3.87
CA GLY A 569 -21.44 -14.30 -3.49
C GLY A 569 -21.34 -15.80 -3.45
N VAL A 570 -20.66 -16.43 -4.42
CA VAL A 570 -20.43 -17.88 -4.42
C VAL A 570 -19.60 -18.30 -3.21
N GLU A 571 -18.52 -17.58 -2.86
CA GLU A 571 -17.74 -17.87 -1.66
C GLU A 571 -18.60 -17.77 -0.39
N ALA A 572 -19.45 -16.75 -0.29
CA ALA A 572 -20.38 -16.61 0.83
C ALA A 572 -21.38 -17.77 0.91
N ASP A 573 -21.87 -18.29 -0.22
CA ASP A 573 -22.74 -19.46 -0.27
C ASP A 573 -22.03 -20.74 0.17
N LEU A 574 -20.76 -20.91 -0.24
CA LEU A 574 -19.93 -22.03 0.19
C LEU A 574 -19.66 -21.97 1.69
N ARG A 575 -19.34 -20.80 2.24
CA ARG A 575 -19.16 -20.61 3.69
C ARG A 575 -20.45 -20.93 4.45
N ARG A 576 -21.63 -20.57 3.93
CA ARG A 576 -22.92 -20.95 4.53
C ARG A 576 -23.13 -22.48 4.52
N ALA A 577 -22.68 -23.17 3.49
CA ALA A 577 -22.72 -24.63 3.45
C ALA A 577 -21.78 -25.29 4.46
N VAL A 578 -20.63 -24.67 4.76
CA VAL A 578 -19.65 -25.13 5.76
C VAL A 578 -20.15 -24.91 7.20
N GLU A 579 -20.87 -23.81 7.46
CA GLU A 579 -21.21 -23.33 8.81
C GLU A 579 -21.88 -24.38 9.72
N PRO A 580 -22.78 -25.26 9.25
CA PRO A 580 -23.39 -26.30 10.10
C PRO A 580 -22.41 -27.32 10.67
N PHE A 581 -21.20 -27.41 10.14
CA PHE A 581 -20.15 -28.31 10.59
C PHE A 581 -19.17 -27.65 11.54
N SER A 582 -19.19 -26.32 11.67
CA SER A 582 -18.37 -25.55 12.61
C SER A 582 -19.07 -25.39 13.96
N ASP A 583 -18.33 -25.57 15.06
CA ASP A 583 -18.86 -25.30 16.42
C ASP A 583 -18.89 -23.80 16.73
N ALA A 584 -17.98 -23.02 16.12
CA ALA A 584 -18.00 -21.56 16.17
C ALA A 584 -18.70 -20.99 14.92
N PRO A 585 -19.43 -19.85 15.03
CA PRO A 585 -20.06 -19.22 13.88
C PRO A 585 -19.05 -18.61 12.89
N ASP A 586 -19.52 -18.38 11.65
CA ASP A 586 -18.76 -17.61 10.67
C ASP A 586 -18.80 -16.12 11.01
N THR A 587 -17.64 -15.49 11.23
CA THR A 587 -17.51 -14.06 11.52
C THR A 587 -16.92 -13.27 10.35
N ALA A 588 -17.01 -13.81 9.13
CA ALA A 588 -16.60 -13.09 7.93
C ALA A 588 -17.27 -11.70 7.86
N VAL A 589 -16.47 -10.73 7.43
CA VAL A 589 -16.92 -9.33 7.38
C VAL A 589 -17.77 -9.10 6.12
N ASP A 590 -19.02 -8.75 6.31
CA ASP A 590 -19.87 -8.20 5.25
C ASP A 590 -19.46 -6.74 5.02
N THR A 591 -18.90 -6.44 3.87
CA THR A 591 -18.47 -5.07 3.54
C THR A 591 -19.63 -4.32 2.87
N LEU A 592 -20.00 -3.20 3.47
CA LEU A 592 -21.00 -2.28 2.95
C LEU A 592 -20.33 -1.13 2.19
N ASP A 593 -21.11 -0.46 1.34
CA ASP A 593 -20.63 0.75 0.66
C ASP A 593 -20.06 1.77 1.66
N TRP A 594 -19.07 2.53 1.26
CA TRP A 594 -18.40 3.51 2.09
C TRP A 594 -19.32 4.62 2.63
N ARG A 595 -20.45 4.87 1.93
CA ARG A 595 -21.50 5.80 2.33
C ARG A 595 -22.61 5.13 3.13
N ALA A 596 -22.48 3.83 3.45
CA ALA A 596 -23.53 3.11 4.15
C ALA A 596 -23.89 3.79 5.48
N THR A 597 -25.19 3.92 5.71
CA THR A 597 -25.77 4.50 6.93
C THR A 597 -26.05 3.42 7.98
N ALA A 598 -26.21 3.81 9.23
CA ALA A 598 -26.65 2.89 10.30
C ALA A 598 -27.97 2.19 9.97
N ALA A 599 -28.90 2.88 9.29
CA ALA A 599 -30.16 2.28 8.85
C ALA A 599 -29.97 1.20 7.79
N GLN A 600 -28.99 1.33 6.89
CA GLN A 600 -28.64 0.29 5.93
C GLN A 600 -27.95 -0.89 6.61
N ALA A 601 -27.07 -0.63 7.56
CA ALA A 601 -26.44 -1.65 8.40
C ALA A 601 -27.49 -2.43 9.21
N ALA A 602 -28.43 -1.75 9.86
CA ALA A 602 -29.51 -2.39 10.60
C ALA A 602 -30.38 -3.31 9.71
N ARG A 603 -30.70 -2.85 8.49
CA ARG A 603 -31.41 -3.70 7.52
C ARG A 603 -30.59 -4.93 7.14
N ARG A 604 -29.26 -4.79 6.95
CA ARG A 604 -28.41 -5.93 6.63
C ARG A 604 -28.33 -6.92 7.78
N LEU A 605 -28.25 -6.44 9.04
CA LEU A 605 -28.30 -7.29 10.22
C LEU A 605 -29.63 -8.05 10.30
N ALA A 606 -30.75 -7.36 10.09
CA ALA A 606 -32.09 -7.98 10.09
C ALA A 606 -32.25 -9.03 8.98
N GLN A 607 -31.75 -8.72 7.79
CA GLN A 607 -31.75 -9.66 6.67
C GLN A 607 -30.93 -10.90 6.99
N ALA A 608 -29.73 -10.74 7.51
CA ALA A 608 -28.84 -11.84 7.86
C ALA A 608 -29.44 -12.76 8.94
N ALA A 609 -30.08 -12.16 9.95
CA ALA A 609 -30.83 -12.91 10.96
C ALA A 609 -31.99 -13.72 10.33
N ALA A 610 -32.73 -13.13 9.37
CA ALA A 610 -33.81 -13.80 8.65
C ALA A 610 -33.28 -14.92 7.73
N GLU A 611 -32.08 -14.78 7.18
CA GLU A 611 -31.37 -15.79 6.39
C GLU A 611 -30.84 -16.96 7.26
N GLY A 612 -30.95 -16.86 8.59
CA GLY A 612 -30.52 -17.88 9.54
C GLY A 612 -28.98 -17.88 9.77
N ARG A 613 -28.28 -16.79 9.50
CA ARG A 613 -26.87 -16.64 9.87
C ARG A 613 -26.71 -16.66 11.38
N ARG A 614 -25.63 -17.29 11.85
CA ARG A 614 -25.35 -17.41 13.30
C ARG A 614 -24.67 -16.17 13.86
N ALA A 615 -23.84 -15.51 13.04
CA ALA A 615 -23.16 -14.26 13.39
C ALA A 615 -23.11 -13.30 12.20
N VAL A 616 -22.96 -12.01 12.47
CA VAL A 616 -22.81 -10.96 11.46
C VAL A 616 -21.80 -9.92 11.93
N ARG A 617 -20.79 -9.66 11.12
CA ARG A 617 -19.82 -8.60 11.31
C ARG A 617 -19.86 -7.68 10.09
N LEU A 618 -20.08 -6.40 10.30
CA LEU A 618 -20.17 -5.42 9.23
C LEU A 618 -18.97 -4.46 9.25
N ARG A 619 -18.59 -3.96 8.08
CA ARG A 619 -17.62 -2.88 7.93
C ARG A 619 -17.96 -2.05 6.70
N ARG A 620 -17.71 -0.74 6.76
CA ARG A 620 -17.72 0.10 5.56
C ARG A 620 -16.48 -0.18 4.70
N ALA A 621 -16.66 -0.19 3.39
CA ALA A 621 -15.53 -0.09 2.47
C ALA A 621 -14.77 1.23 2.71
N PRO A 622 -13.46 1.28 2.45
CA PRO A 622 -12.76 2.55 2.39
C PRO A 622 -13.35 3.41 1.28
N PRO A 623 -13.35 4.75 1.41
CA PRO A 623 -13.76 5.61 0.32
C PRO A 623 -12.87 5.36 -0.90
N PRO A 624 -13.40 5.44 -2.13
CA PRO A 624 -12.59 5.32 -3.32
C PRO A 624 -11.49 6.40 -3.31
N PRO A 625 -10.29 6.11 -3.81
CA PRO A 625 -9.23 7.10 -3.91
C PRO A 625 -9.75 8.27 -4.75
N GLY A 626 -10.00 9.39 -4.09
CA GLY A 626 -10.39 10.63 -4.74
C GLY A 626 -9.14 11.37 -5.23
N PRO A 627 -9.28 12.37 -6.12
CA PRO A 627 -8.18 13.23 -6.45
C PRO A 627 -7.66 13.90 -5.16
N LEU A 628 -6.35 13.85 -4.96
CA LEU A 628 -5.65 14.38 -3.76
C LEU A 628 -5.97 15.88 -3.51
N LEU A 629 -6.36 16.61 -4.56
CA LEU A 629 -6.81 18.00 -4.52
C LEU A 629 -7.93 18.18 -5.57
N THR A 630 -9.16 18.28 -5.12
CA THR A 630 -10.23 18.87 -5.93
C THR A 630 -10.18 20.38 -5.65
N LEU A 631 -9.55 21.13 -6.53
CA LEU A 631 -9.73 22.59 -6.50
C LEU A 631 -11.24 22.85 -6.69
N PRO A 632 -11.88 23.66 -5.83
CA PRO A 632 -13.26 24.04 -6.08
C PRO A 632 -13.31 24.65 -7.48
N LYS A 633 -14.13 24.09 -8.36
CA LYS A 633 -14.48 24.80 -9.60
C LYS A 633 -15.05 26.15 -9.14
N THR A 634 -14.32 27.20 -9.36
CA THR A 634 -14.85 28.54 -9.20
C THR A 634 -15.91 28.65 -10.29
N ASP A 635 -17.16 28.33 -9.95
CA ASP A 635 -18.26 28.78 -10.79
C ASP A 635 -18.05 30.30 -10.91
N ALA A 636 -17.75 30.75 -12.10
CA ALA A 636 -17.68 32.16 -12.39
C ALA A 636 -19.02 32.72 -11.94
N ALA A 637 -19.04 33.36 -10.78
CA ALA A 637 -20.23 34.03 -10.31
C ALA A 637 -20.73 34.95 -11.46
N PRO A 638 -22.02 34.89 -11.82
CA PRO A 638 -22.53 35.75 -12.87
C PRO A 638 -22.13 37.18 -12.50
N ARG A 639 -21.38 37.83 -13.39
CA ARG A 639 -21.06 39.25 -13.25
C ARG A 639 -22.39 39.99 -13.15
N LEU A 640 -22.78 40.32 -11.93
CA LEU A 640 -23.78 41.33 -11.68
C LEU A 640 -23.22 42.64 -12.27
N GLU A 641 -23.74 43.05 -13.42
CA GLU A 641 -23.52 44.39 -13.93
C GLU A 641 -24.10 45.37 -12.91
N THR A 642 -23.21 45.94 -12.08
CA THR A 642 -23.58 47.07 -11.24
C THR A 642 -23.84 48.31 -12.11
N PRO A 643 -24.97 48.97 -11.93
CA PRO A 643 -25.24 50.22 -12.67
C PRO A 643 -24.17 51.27 -12.38
N ARG A 644 -23.68 51.92 -13.43
CA ARG A 644 -22.68 52.98 -13.40
C ARG A 644 -23.17 54.14 -12.54
N PRO A 645 -22.52 54.54 -11.45
CA PRO A 645 -22.87 55.77 -10.74
C PRO A 645 -22.40 57.01 -11.53
N ALA A 646 -23.21 58.07 -11.44
CA ALA A 646 -22.92 59.39 -12.02
C ALA A 646 -21.66 60.03 -11.39
N PRO A 647 -20.95 60.90 -12.08
CA PRO A 647 -19.68 61.48 -11.64
C PRO A 647 -19.82 62.37 -10.43
N THR A 648 -19.14 62.10 -9.35
CA THR A 648 -18.98 62.96 -8.17
C THR A 648 -17.62 63.67 -8.21
N PRO A 649 -17.51 64.90 -7.70
CA PRO A 649 -16.33 65.78 -7.89
C PRO A 649 -15.13 65.26 -7.06
N ALA A 650 -13.93 65.54 -7.55
CA ALA A 650 -12.63 65.06 -7.12
C ALA A 650 -12.33 65.24 -5.63
N PRO A 651 -11.90 64.24 -4.94
CA PRO A 651 -11.24 64.34 -3.63
C PRO A 651 -9.72 64.38 -3.75
N GLN A 652 -9.15 65.09 -2.82
CA GLN A 652 -7.71 65.25 -2.60
C GLN A 652 -6.93 63.97 -2.51
N GLU A 653 -5.70 63.98 -3.06
CA GLU A 653 -4.75 62.87 -3.04
C GLU A 653 -4.49 62.36 -1.64
N ARG A 654 -4.84 61.09 -1.43
CA ARG A 654 -4.36 60.25 -0.37
C ARG A 654 -3.53 59.12 -1.02
N VAL A 655 -2.24 59.16 -0.81
CA VAL A 655 -1.33 58.10 -1.28
C VAL A 655 -1.72 56.81 -0.63
N VAL A 656 -2.25 55.89 -1.41
CA VAL A 656 -2.47 54.49 -1.04
C VAL A 656 -1.44 53.68 -1.81
N GLU A 657 -0.53 53.06 -1.11
CA GLU A 657 0.35 52.05 -1.66
C GLU A 657 -0.49 50.91 -2.23
N ARG A 658 -0.52 50.81 -3.55
CA ARG A 658 -1.17 49.73 -4.26
C ARG A 658 -0.10 48.70 -4.60
N VAL A 659 -0.09 47.60 -3.86
CA VAL A 659 0.65 46.39 -4.26
C VAL A 659 -0.02 45.89 -5.56
N VAL A 660 0.64 46.09 -6.68
CA VAL A 660 0.25 45.50 -7.97
C VAL A 660 0.73 44.08 -7.99
N GLU A 661 -0.11 43.10 -7.69
CA GLU A 661 0.13 41.71 -8.05
C GLU A 661 0.23 41.63 -9.57
N ARG A 662 1.44 41.43 -10.06
CA ARG A 662 1.71 41.18 -11.47
C ARG A 662 1.40 39.73 -11.72
N GLU A 663 0.35 39.38 -12.45
CA GLU A 663 0.15 38.03 -13.00
C GLU A 663 1.42 37.67 -13.76
N ARG A 664 2.08 36.61 -13.31
CA ARG A 664 3.28 36.04 -13.96
C ARG A 664 2.84 35.31 -15.21
N ALA A 665 2.86 35.96 -16.36
CA ALA A 665 2.64 35.32 -17.64
C ALA A 665 3.89 34.52 -18.03
N ARG A 666 3.69 33.32 -18.59
CA ARG A 666 4.78 32.45 -19.09
C ARG A 666 5.53 33.17 -20.22
N ARG A 667 6.83 33.34 -20.05
CA ARG A 667 7.75 33.89 -21.05
C ARG A 667 8.29 32.75 -21.90
N LYS A 668 7.72 32.55 -23.11
CA LYS A 668 8.21 31.51 -24.03
C LYS A 668 9.53 31.92 -24.65
N LEU A 669 10.47 30.95 -24.83
CA LEU A 669 11.69 31.18 -25.57
C LEU A 669 11.42 31.26 -27.08
N PRO A 670 12.26 32.01 -27.83
CA PRO A 670 12.20 32.01 -29.28
C PRO A 670 12.64 30.63 -29.84
N ASP A 671 12.13 30.28 -31.02
CA ASP A 671 12.45 28.99 -31.68
C ASP A 671 13.96 28.81 -31.92
N ARG A 672 14.67 29.89 -32.20
CA ARG A 672 16.13 29.87 -32.33
C ARG A 672 16.73 30.55 -31.11
N ARG A 673 17.41 29.82 -30.25
CA ARG A 673 17.98 30.29 -29.00
C ARG A 673 19.43 29.88 -28.82
N LYS A 674 20.16 30.63 -27.99
CA LYS A 674 21.51 30.31 -27.58
C LYS A 674 21.48 29.40 -26.37
N GLY A 675 22.59 28.74 -26.08
CA GLY A 675 22.79 27.88 -24.94
C GLY A 675 24.08 27.08 -25.14
N TYR A 676 24.41 26.25 -24.17
CA TYR A 676 25.55 25.34 -24.28
C TYR A 676 25.15 23.90 -24.04
N ILE A 677 26.01 22.99 -24.45
CA ILE A 677 25.86 21.56 -24.25
C ILE A 677 27.05 21.11 -23.41
N GLN A 678 26.75 20.58 -22.21
CA GLN A 678 27.74 19.97 -21.34
C GLN A 678 27.54 18.47 -21.31
N LYS A 679 28.60 17.75 -21.66
CA LYS A 679 28.66 16.29 -21.55
C LYS A 679 29.52 15.90 -20.38
N ALA A 680 28.99 15.05 -19.50
CA ALA A 680 29.74 14.47 -18.39
C ALA A 680 29.36 12.99 -18.19
N ALA A 681 30.10 12.33 -17.29
CA ALA A 681 29.67 11.01 -16.79
C ALA A 681 29.79 11.04 -15.26
N VAL A 682 28.70 10.71 -14.59
CA VAL A 682 28.54 10.61 -13.14
C VAL A 682 28.49 9.14 -12.77
N GLY A 683 29.42 8.64 -11.96
CA GLY A 683 29.47 7.22 -11.59
C GLY A 683 29.55 6.27 -12.81
N GLY A 684 30.08 6.74 -13.97
CA GLY A 684 30.13 5.98 -15.21
C GLY A 684 28.93 6.16 -16.13
N HIS A 685 27.84 6.82 -15.70
CA HIS A 685 26.62 7.09 -16.43
C HIS A 685 26.71 8.42 -17.18
N LYS A 686 26.54 8.40 -18.50
CA LYS A 686 26.69 9.58 -19.35
C LYS A 686 25.44 10.45 -19.28
N VAL A 687 25.62 11.72 -18.98
CA VAL A 687 24.58 12.75 -18.99
C VAL A 687 24.98 13.89 -19.90
N TYR A 688 24.03 14.41 -20.64
CA TYR A 688 24.16 15.59 -21.48
C TYR A 688 23.15 16.62 -20.97
N ILE A 689 23.64 17.82 -20.68
CA ILE A 689 22.80 18.97 -20.31
C ILE A 689 22.80 19.90 -21.51
N HIS A 690 21.65 20.23 -22.01
CA HIS A 690 21.47 21.27 -23.02
C HIS A 690 20.74 22.43 -22.34
N THR A 691 21.21 23.64 -22.53
CA THR A 691 20.58 24.86 -22.00
C THR A 691 20.02 25.71 -23.12
N GLY A 692 18.95 26.44 -22.84
CA GLY A 692 18.39 27.44 -23.73
C GLY A 692 18.22 28.77 -23.00
N GLU A 693 18.77 29.83 -23.60
CA GLU A 693 18.82 31.18 -23.02
C GLU A 693 17.92 32.14 -23.80
N TYR A 694 17.33 33.08 -23.10
CA TYR A 694 16.73 34.24 -23.71
C TYR A 694 17.78 35.21 -24.30
N ASP A 695 17.35 36.21 -25.07
CA ASP A 695 18.27 37.17 -25.71
C ASP A 695 19.07 38.00 -24.70
N ASP A 696 18.55 38.16 -23.47
CA ASP A 696 19.22 38.79 -22.34
C ASP A 696 20.21 37.89 -21.61
N GLY A 697 20.33 36.61 -22.02
CA GLY A 697 21.22 35.60 -21.44
C GLY A 697 20.68 34.91 -20.19
N GLU A 698 19.41 35.15 -19.85
CA GLU A 698 18.73 34.41 -18.78
C GLU A 698 18.42 32.97 -19.21
N LEU A 699 18.64 32.00 -18.31
CA LEU A 699 18.31 30.61 -18.56
C LEU A 699 16.79 30.41 -18.57
N GLY A 700 16.25 29.92 -19.66
CA GLY A 700 14.81 29.69 -19.82
C GLY A 700 14.40 28.25 -19.97
N GLU A 701 15.32 27.35 -20.37
CA GLU A 701 15.05 25.92 -20.46
C GLU A 701 16.30 25.07 -20.33
N ILE A 702 16.08 23.85 -19.88
CA ILE A 702 17.10 22.79 -19.84
C ILE A 702 16.54 21.52 -20.45
N PHE A 703 17.43 20.75 -21.08
CA PHE A 703 17.15 19.36 -21.50
C PHE A 703 18.21 18.46 -20.90
N ILE A 704 17.81 17.28 -20.49
CA ILE A 704 18.69 16.28 -19.89
C ILE A 704 18.58 15.01 -20.71
N ASP A 705 19.66 14.65 -21.42
CA ASP A 705 19.71 13.40 -22.16
C ASP A 705 20.69 12.42 -21.51
N MET A 706 20.25 11.15 -21.42
CA MET A 706 21.01 10.10 -20.76
C MET A 706 21.16 8.89 -21.68
N HIS A 707 22.36 8.36 -21.74
CA HIS A 707 22.68 7.20 -22.55
C HIS A 707 22.85 5.95 -21.68
N LYS A 708 22.25 4.84 -22.12
CA LYS A 708 22.30 3.51 -21.49
C LYS A 708 21.45 3.31 -20.22
N GLU A 709 20.59 4.27 -19.90
CA GLU A 709 19.62 4.12 -18.80
C GLU A 709 18.31 3.50 -19.30
N GLY A 710 17.55 2.87 -18.40
CA GLY A 710 16.23 2.33 -18.72
C GLY A 710 15.28 3.41 -19.24
N ALA A 711 14.32 3.03 -20.10
CA ALA A 711 13.38 3.98 -20.68
C ALA A 711 12.62 4.82 -19.66
N ALA A 712 12.21 4.19 -18.54
CA ALA A 712 11.50 4.87 -17.45
C ALA A 712 12.33 5.99 -16.80
N PHE A 713 13.60 5.73 -16.50
CA PHE A 713 14.47 6.74 -15.88
C PHE A 713 14.74 7.91 -16.84
N ARG A 714 14.97 7.65 -18.12
CA ARG A 714 15.12 8.71 -19.11
C ARG A 714 13.87 9.58 -19.24
N SER A 715 12.69 8.95 -19.26
CA SER A 715 11.42 9.67 -19.31
C SER A 715 11.21 10.53 -18.06
N LEU A 716 11.57 10.03 -16.89
CA LEU A 716 11.50 10.79 -15.65
C LEU A 716 12.42 12.02 -15.69
N MET A 717 13.66 11.86 -16.15
CA MET A 717 14.62 12.97 -16.27
C MET A 717 14.17 14.01 -17.31
N ASN A 718 13.57 13.58 -18.42
CA ASN A 718 12.97 14.48 -19.39
C ASN A 718 11.81 15.29 -18.81
N ASN A 719 10.88 14.63 -18.12
CA ASN A 719 9.76 15.31 -17.48
C ASN A 719 10.22 16.27 -16.38
N PHE A 720 11.27 15.89 -15.64
CA PHE A 720 11.91 16.76 -14.67
C PHE A 720 12.51 18.02 -15.32
N ALA A 721 13.23 17.85 -16.43
CA ALA A 721 13.79 18.97 -17.19
C ALA A 721 12.68 19.91 -17.73
N ILE A 722 11.56 19.35 -18.19
CA ILE A 722 10.38 20.13 -18.62
C ILE A 722 9.81 20.93 -17.45
N ALA A 723 9.66 20.32 -16.26
CA ALA A 723 9.12 21.00 -15.07
C ALA A 723 10.01 22.18 -14.65
N ILE A 724 11.33 22.00 -14.64
CA ILE A 724 12.28 23.09 -14.37
C ILE A 724 12.17 24.20 -15.42
N SER A 725 12.14 23.83 -16.71
CA SER A 725 12.02 24.77 -17.81
C SER A 725 10.74 25.62 -17.70
N ILE A 726 9.61 24.99 -17.35
CA ILE A 726 8.35 25.70 -17.11
C ILE A 726 8.50 26.67 -15.94
N GLY A 727 9.08 26.24 -14.82
CA GLY A 727 9.33 27.10 -13.67
C GLY A 727 10.16 28.32 -14.01
N LEU A 728 11.27 28.14 -14.74
CA LEU A 728 12.13 29.23 -15.22
C LEU A 728 11.34 30.21 -16.11
N GLN A 729 10.52 29.71 -17.01
CA GLN A 729 9.68 30.52 -17.90
C GLN A 729 8.57 31.28 -17.17
N TYR A 730 8.14 30.82 -16.02
CA TYR A 730 7.22 31.57 -15.13
C TYR A 730 7.96 32.50 -14.17
N GLY A 731 9.31 32.59 -14.28
CA GLY A 731 10.13 33.51 -13.50
C GLY A 731 10.47 32.99 -12.10
N VAL A 732 10.50 31.67 -11.89
CA VAL A 732 11.13 31.10 -10.71
C VAL A 732 12.65 31.29 -10.88
N PRO A 733 13.35 31.91 -9.92
CA PRO A 733 14.79 32.09 -9.99
C PRO A 733 15.54 30.75 -10.07
N LEU A 734 16.63 30.72 -10.83
CA LEU A 734 17.46 29.51 -10.94
C LEU A 734 18.04 29.10 -9.59
N GLU A 735 18.32 30.06 -8.70
CA GLU A 735 18.79 29.84 -7.35
C GLU A 735 17.90 28.89 -6.55
N GLU A 736 16.58 29.01 -6.68
CA GLU A 736 15.60 28.16 -5.98
C GLU A 736 15.74 26.69 -6.39
N PHE A 737 15.99 26.43 -7.67
CA PHE A 737 16.23 25.08 -8.16
C PHE A 737 17.60 24.55 -7.76
N VAL A 738 18.64 25.40 -7.80
CA VAL A 738 19.97 25.01 -7.37
C VAL A 738 19.96 24.65 -5.88
N ASP A 739 19.38 25.49 -5.04
CA ASP A 739 19.33 25.24 -3.59
C ASP A 739 18.45 24.03 -3.24
N ALA A 740 17.43 23.73 -4.04
CA ALA A 740 16.55 22.58 -3.81
C ALA A 740 17.20 21.24 -4.21
N PHE A 741 18.03 21.23 -5.25
CA PHE A 741 18.47 19.97 -5.87
C PHE A 741 19.95 19.68 -5.75
N VAL A 742 20.79 20.64 -5.39
CA VAL A 742 22.18 20.40 -5.01
C VAL A 742 22.21 19.53 -3.75
N PHE A 743 23.15 18.59 -3.66
CA PHE A 743 23.30 17.61 -2.59
C PHE A 743 22.21 16.55 -2.48
N THR A 744 21.32 16.43 -3.47
CA THR A 744 20.39 15.28 -3.55
C THR A 744 21.17 13.99 -3.78
N ARG A 745 20.73 12.88 -3.15
CA ARG A 745 21.43 11.60 -3.19
C ARG A 745 20.55 10.50 -3.76
N PHE A 746 21.02 9.90 -4.83
CA PHE A 746 20.50 8.66 -5.39
C PHE A 746 21.49 8.15 -6.47
N GLU A 747 21.47 6.89 -6.75
CA GLU A 747 22.27 6.30 -7.81
C GLU A 747 21.70 6.62 -9.21
N PRO A 748 22.56 6.91 -10.20
CA PRO A 748 24.00 6.82 -10.15
C PRO A 748 24.67 8.05 -9.51
N ALA A 749 25.67 7.81 -8.68
CA ALA A 749 26.44 8.79 -7.92
C ALA A 749 27.96 8.52 -8.06
N GLY A 750 28.80 9.41 -7.60
CA GLY A 750 30.24 9.21 -7.49
C GLY A 750 31.08 10.12 -8.38
N ARG A 751 32.21 9.62 -8.92
CA ARG A 751 33.17 10.41 -9.67
C ARG A 751 32.57 10.98 -10.97
N VAL A 752 32.79 12.28 -11.18
CA VAL A 752 32.41 12.98 -12.41
C VAL A 752 33.61 13.10 -13.33
N THR A 753 33.41 12.77 -14.60
CA THR A 753 34.42 12.96 -15.67
C THR A 753 33.79 13.74 -16.83
N GLY A 754 34.56 14.55 -17.50
CA GLY A 754 34.11 15.40 -18.60
C GLY A 754 33.58 16.77 -18.14
N ASN A 755 33.86 17.16 -16.90
CA ASN A 755 33.57 18.48 -16.38
C ASN A 755 34.84 19.08 -15.76
N ASP A 756 35.04 20.38 -15.94
CA ASP A 756 36.24 21.11 -15.50
C ASP A 756 36.18 21.56 -14.03
N SER A 757 34.98 21.79 -13.51
CA SER A 757 34.72 22.36 -12.17
C SER A 757 34.21 21.34 -11.16
N ILE A 758 33.59 20.22 -11.61
CA ILE A 758 32.94 19.24 -10.72
C ILE A 758 33.58 17.86 -10.92
N ARG A 759 34.18 17.30 -9.87
CA ARG A 759 34.89 16.00 -9.88
C ARG A 759 34.09 14.86 -9.24
N SER A 760 33.11 15.19 -8.41
CA SER A 760 32.23 14.22 -7.79
C SER A 760 30.85 14.79 -7.56
N ALA A 761 29.85 13.94 -7.60
CA ALA A 761 28.47 14.31 -7.32
C ALA A 761 27.74 13.17 -6.61
N THR A 762 26.79 13.53 -5.74
CA THR A 762 26.00 12.58 -4.94
C THR A 762 24.79 12.04 -5.67
N SER A 763 24.46 12.58 -6.83
CA SER A 763 23.49 12.09 -7.80
C SER A 763 23.68 12.80 -9.14
N ILE A 764 22.97 12.35 -10.15
CA ILE A 764 22.91 13.08 -11.43
C ILE A 764 22.27 14.46 -11.26
N LEU A 765 21.26 14.61 -10.40
CA LEU A 765 20.65 15.92 -10.14
C LEU A 765 21.63 16.84 -9.41
N ASP A 766 22.35 16.36 -8.41
CA ASP A 766 23.40 17.11 -7.75
C ASP A 766 24.44 17.63 -8.74
N TYR A 767 24.86 16.79 -9.68
CA TYR A 767 25.77 17.19 -10.76
C TYR A 767 25.15 18.31 -11.62
N ILE A 768 23.93 18.11 -12.12
CA ILE A 768 23.28 19.07 -13.03
C ILE A 768 23.14 20.44 -12.37
N PHE A 769 22.65 20.48 -11.13
CA PHE A 769 22.41 21.77 -10.46
C PHE A 769 23.69 22.41 -9.91
N ARG A 770 24.73 21.67 -9.59
CA ARG A 770 26.08 22.24 -9.38
C ARG A 770 26.59 22.89 -10.65
N GLU A 771 26.50 22.23 -11.77
CA GLU A 771 26.92 22.75 -13.07
C GLU A 771 26.18 24.04 -13.43
N LEU A 772 24.85 24.04 -13.30
CA LEU A 772 24.04 25.25 -13.53
C LEU A 772 24.35 26.36 -12.55
N GLY A 773 24.59 26.04 -11.28
CA GLY A 773 24.97 26.99 -10.24
C GLY A 773 26.33 27.63 -10.49
N VAL A 774 27.32 26.84 -10.88
CA VAL A 774 28.67 27.35 -11.23
C VAL A 774 28.62 28.18 -12.53
N SER A 775 27.86 27.71 -13.56
CA SER A 775 27.89 28.32 -14.88
C SER A 775 27.00 29.56 -15.01
N TYR A 776 25.83 29.60 -14.36
CA TYR A 776 24.87 30.70 -14.50
C TYR A 776 24.80 31.64 -13.29
N LEU A 777 25.15 31.15 -12.09
CA LEU A 777 25.06 31.93 -10.84
C LEU A 777 26.40 32.34 -10.27
N ASP A 778 27.52 32.02 -10.93
CA ASP A 778 28.91 32.23 -10.44
C ASP A 778 29.18 31.63 -9.04
N ARG A 779 28.40 30.55 -8.66
CA ARG A 779 28.48 29.87 -7.37
C ARG A 779 29.64 28.89 -7.36
N HIS A 780 30.88 29.41 -7.36
CA HIS A 780 32.09 28.60 -7.41
C HIS A 780 32.30 27.74 -6.17
N GLU A 781 31.59 28.00 -5.07
CA GLU A 781 31.59 27.17 -3.88
C GLU A 781 30.96 25.79 -4.13
N LEU A 782 30.19 25.65 -5.20
CA LEU A 782 29.61 24.37 -5.61
C LEU A 782 30.57 23.52 -6.46
N ALA A 783 31.68 24.12 -6.91
CA ALA A 783 32.76 23.39 -7.56
C ALA A 783 33.57 22.62 -6.51
N ASN A 784 33.99 21.40 -6.88
CA ASN A 784 34.83 20.57 -6.01
C ASN A 784 36.17 20.14 -6.67
N ALA A 785 36.57 20.83 -7.72
CA ALA A 785 37.89 20.72 -8.31
C ALA A 785 38.82 21.74 -7.61
N GLY A 786 40.01 21.31 -7.16
CA GLY A 786 41.01 22.21 -6.58
C GLY A 786 41.54 23.18 -7.65
N PRO A 787 42.10 24.36 -7.24
CA PRO A 787 42.61 25.37 -8.15
C PRO A 787 43.67 24.86 -9.14
N ASP A 788 44.41 23.83 -8.77
CA ASP A 788 45.49 23.24 -9.59
C ASP A 788 45.01 22.09 -10.51
N GLU A 789 43.72 21.66 -10.40
CA GLU A 789 43.11 20.56 -11.15
C GLU A 789 42.15 21.03 -12.26
N LEU A 790 42.06 22.35 -12.46
CA LEU A 790 41.23 22.95 -13.53
C LEU A 790 41.89 22.78 -14.90
N ASN A 791 42.33 21.58 -15.23
CA ASN A 791 42.81 21.22 -16.56
C ASN A 791 41.71 20.65 -17.45
N ALA A 792 41.54 21.27 -18.58
CA ALA A 792 40.54 21.09 -19.58
C ALA A 792 40.64 19.77 -20.37
N ASP A 793 40.19 18.69 -19.83
CA ASP A 793 40.08 17.42 -20.55
C ASP A 793 38.62 17.11 -21.00
N GLY A 794 37.77 18.12 -21.06
CA GLY A 794 36.33 17.95 -21.33
C GLY A 794 35.91 18.02 -22.81
N LEU A 795 36.74 18.60 -23.69
CA LEU A 795 36.42 18.71 -25.11
C LEU A 795 37.34 17.74 -25.89
N GLY A 796 36.78 16.59 -26.22
CA GLY A 796 37.33 15.51 -27.03
C GLY A 796 38.71 15.68 -27.67
N HIS A 797 39.59 14.68 -27.55
CA HIS A 797 40.90 14.61 -28.19
C HIS A 797 40.86 14.84 -29.70
N GLY A 798 40.67 16.07 -30.11
CA GLY A 798 41.11 16.51 -31.39
C GLY A 798 42.58 16.86 -31.27
N LYS A 799 43.45 16.19 -32.03
CA LYS A 799 44.86 16.57 -32.20
C LYS A 799 44.91 18.00 -32.71
N ALA A 800 45.31 18.93 -31.88
CA ALA A 800 46.13 20.11 -32.28
C ALA A 800 46.44 21.01 -31.07
N GLU A 801 47.70 21.11 -30.80
CA GLU A 801 48.46 22.29 -30.41
C GLU A 801 47.84 23.37 -29.49
N GLY A 802 48.30 23.42 -28.21
CA GLY A 802 48.63 24.66 -27.52
C GLY A 802 47.53 25.75 -27.45
N GLY A 803 46.31 25.42 -26.99
CA GLY A 803 45.36 26.47 -26.59
C GLY A 803 44.95 26.30 -25.13
N GLU A 804 45.06 27.41 -24.35
CA GLU A 804 44.47 27.45 -22.99
C GLU A 804 43.01 27.00 -22.97
N ALA A 805 42.67 26.15 -22.04
CA ALA A 805 41.29 25.73 -21.82
C ALA A 805 40.37 26.91 -21.51
N VAL A 806 39.28 27.00 -22.27
CA VAL A 806 38.33 28.07 -22.07
C VAL A 806 37.21 27.54 -21.15
N PRO A 807 37.02 28.07 -19.95
CA PRO A 807 35.94 27.67 -19.06
C PRO A 807 34.52 27.79 -19.72
N ALA A 808 33.62 26.91 -19.39
CA ALA A 808 32.23 26.90 -19.91
C ALA A 808 31.54 28.27 -19.75
N ALA A 809 31.83 28.97 -18.68
CA ALA A 809 31.38 30.32 -18.41
C ALA A 809 31.66 31.37 -19.53
N ARG A 810 32.59 31.10 -20.44
CA ARG A 810 32.86 31.98 -21.59
C ARG A 810 31.86 31.79 -22.76
N PHE A 811 31.18 30.70 -22.79
CA PHE A 811 30.18 30.39 -23.83
C PHE A 811 28.77 30.82 -23.43
N ILE A 812 28.61 31.29 -22.19
CA ILE A 812 27.31 31.70 -21.63
C ILE A 812 27.19 33.23 -21.75
N SER A 813 26.05 33.71 -22.19
CA SER A 813 25.77 35.14 -22.24
C SER A 813 25.73 35.73 -20.84
N LYS A 814 26.27 36.90 -20.63
CA LYS A 814 26.17 37.64 -19.35
C LYS A 814 24.77 38.20 -19.25
N GLY A 815 23.91 37.43 -18.61
CA GLY A 815 22.50 37.84 -18.45
C GLY A 815 22.06 37.94 -16.99
N PHE A 816 20.79 38.00 -16.82
CA PHE A 816 20.11 38.29 -15.55
C PHE A 816 20.28 37.19 -14.47
N ALA A 817 20.50 35.94 -14.91
CA ALA A 817 20.76 34.81 -14.01
C ALA A 817 22.03 34.97 -13.15
N ARG A 818 22.81 36.00 -13.40
CA ARG A 818 24.02 36.35 -12.62
C ARG A 818 23.82 37.51 -11.63
N GLY A 819 22.58 37.79 -11.24
CA GLY A 819 22.27 38.77 -10.21
C GLY A 819 22.35 40.25 -10.63
N SER A 820 22.38 40.57 -11.93
CA SER A 820 22.29 41.94 -12.42
C SER A 820 20.86 42.37 -12.64
N ALA A 821 20.46 43.49 -12.07
CA ALA A 821 19.10 44.03 -12.29
C ALA A 821 18.90 44.39 -13.76
N PRO A 822 17.69 44.20 -14.37
CA PRO A 822 17.45 44.55 -15.77
C PRO A 822 17.57 46.04 -15.98
N ASP A 823 18.19 46.43 -17.11
CA ASP A 823 18.41 47.81 -17.52
C ASP A 823 17.10 48.65 -17.73
N ASN A 824 15.95 47.96 -17.71
CA ASN A 824 14.65 48.58 -17.86
C ASN A 824 13.90 48.82 -16.53
N LEU A 825 14.57 48.65 -15.38
CA LEU A 825 14.01 49.06 -14.10
C LEU A 825 14.10 50.61 -14.01
N VAL A 826 13.06 51.29 -14.34
CA VAL A 826 12.96 52.74 -14.15
C VAL A 826 12.76 53.01 -12.66
N VAL A 827 13.87 53.27 -11.95
CA VAL A 827 13.83 53.75 -10.59
C VAL A 827 13.44 55.21 -10.65
N LEU A 828 12.20 55.53 -10.32
CA LEU A 828 11.78 56.90 -10.12
C LEU A 828 12.48 57.45 -8.88
N PRO A 829 13.17 58.63 -8.98
CA PRO A 829 13.92 59.22 -7.88
C PRO A 829 12.95 59.83 -6.87
N PHE A 830 12.69 59.17 -5.78
CA PHE A 830 12.07 59.79 -4.62
C PHE A 830 13.05 59.79 -3.42
N GLY A 831 13.58 60.98 -3.16
CA GLY A 831 13.92 61.44 -1.82
C GLY A 831 15.23 61.06 -1.22
N LYS A 832 16.10 62.10 -1.12
CA LYS A 832 17.15 62.36 -0.17
C LYS A 832 18.29 61.30 0.01
N LYS A 833 19.47 61.79 -0.38
CA LYS A 833 20.81 61.26 -0.01
C LYS A 833 20.83 60.86 1.46
N ALA A 834 21.14 59.64 1.75
CA ALA A 834 21.66 59.17 3.01
C ALA A 834 23.17 58.92 2.87
N GLU A 835 23.91 59.39 3.86
CA GLU A 835 25.37 59.23 4.01
C GLU A 835 25.73 57.75 4.25
N PRO A 836 26.96 57.35 3.98
CA PRO A 836 27.35 55.92 4.05
C PRO A 836 27.38 55.45 5.50
N GLU A 837 26.62 54.41 5.78
CA GLU A 837 26.68 53.71 7.06
C GLU A 837 27.91 52.76 7.17
N PRO A 838 28.41 52.56 8.39
CA PRO A 838 29.61 51.77 8.64
C PRO A 838 29.29 50.26 8.44
N LYS A 839 30.29 49.54 7.94
CA LYS A 839 30.30 48.10 7.79
C LYS A 839 29.97 47.40 9.12
N VAL A 840 28.81 46.81 9.22
CA VAL A 840 28.47 45.91 10.30
C VAL A 840 29.04 44.53 9.97
N VAL A 841 29.95 44.08 10.80
CA VAL A 841 30.49 42.73 10.83
C VAL A 841 29.30 41.81 11.25
N ALA A 842 28.88 40.94 10.38
CA ALA A 842 27.86 39.97 10.71
C ALA A 842 28.47 38.89 11.62
N ASN A 843 28.14 38.95 12.90
CA ASN A 843 28.21 37.83 13.81
C ASN A 843 26.76 37.47 14.16
N THR A 844 26.12 36.65 13.37
CA THR A 844 24.81 36.12 13.66
C THR A 844 24.92 34.62 13.88
N GLU A 845 25.09 34.25 15.15
CA GLU A 845 24.67 32.89 15.54
C GLU A 845 23.20 32.72 15.22
N ALA A 846 22.89 31.82 14.29
CA ALA A 846 21.51 31.50 13.94
C ALA A 846 20.88 30.78 15.16
N VAL A 847 19.88 31.45 15.75
CA VAL A 847 19.16 30.92 16.92
C VAL A 847 17.88 30.24 16.40
N ALA A 848 17.70 28.98 16.76
CA ALA A 848 16.49 28.24 16.41
C ALA A 848 15.25 28.81 17.11
N CYS A 849 14.15 28.91 16.40
CA CYS A 849 12.86 29.27 16.99
C CYS A 849 12.40 28.21 18.00
N PRO A 850 12.17 28.56 19.26
CA PRO A 850 11.80 27.58 20.28
C PRO A 850 10.37 27.02 20.12
N SER A 851 9.55 27.61 19.26
CA SER A 851 8.19 27.14 18.99
C SER A 851 8.10 26.19 17.80
N CYS A 852 8.93 26.36 16.77
CA CYS A 852 8.90 25.50 15.59
C CYS A 852 10.26 24.87 15.25
N GLY A 853 11.34 25.24 15.95
CA GLY A 853 12.69 24.74 15.72
C GLY A 853 13.38 25.26 14.46
N ASP A 854 12.73 26.15 13.70
CA ASP A 854 13.29 26.72 12.50
C ASP A 854 14.26 27.88 12.81
N PHE A 855 15.30 28.03 12.00
CA PHE A 855 16.33 29.06 12.16
C PHE A 855 15.95 30.41 11.50
N SER A 856 14.68 30.63 11.26
CA SER A 856 14.10 31.85 10.65
C SER A 856 13.75 32.95 11.68
N LEU A 857 14.35 32.96 12.87
CA LEU A 857 14.16 34.00 13.87
C LEU A 857 14.86 35.29 13.43
N GLN A 858 14.07 36.35 13.23
CA GLN A 858 14.55 37.69 12.91
C GLN A 858 14.20 38.69 14.01
N ASN A 859 15.15 39.54 14.35
CA ASN A 859 14.94 40.63 15.28
C ASN A 859 14.31 41.81 14.54
N ARG A 860 13.00 42.07 14.80
CA ARG A 860 12.26 43.19 14.26
C ARG A 860 11.91 44.17 15.37
N GLY A 861 12.75 45.21 15.54
CA GLY A 861 12.47 46.27 16.48
C GLY A 861 12.48 45.88 17.97
N GLY A 862 13.34 44.94 18.38
CA GLY A 862 13.44 44.46 19.78
C GLY A 862 12.54 43.27 20.11
N VAL A 863 11.88 42.68 19.10
CA VAL A 863 11.12 41.46 19.23
C VAL A 863 11.66 40.44 18.23
N TRP A 864 11.96 39.24 18.72
CA TRP A 864 12.31 38.12 17.86
C TRP A 864 11.04 37.50 17.26
N VAL A 865 10.93 37.52 15.96
CA VAL A 865 9.78 36.94 15.22
C VAL A 865 10.28 35.82 14.32
N CYS A 866 9.66 34.68 14.38
CA CYS A 866 9.95 33.56 13.49
C CYS A 866 9.12 33.71 12.21
N ASP A 867 9.79 33.79 11.06
CA ASP A 867 9.09 33.92 9.77
C ASP A 867 8.35 32.64 9.36
N THR A 868 8.71 31.49 9.94
CA THR A 868 8.06 30.20 9.61
C THR A 868 6.77 29.94 10.41
N CYS A 869 6.72 30.27 11.70
CA CYS A 869 5.55 29.97 12.54
C CYS A 869 4.88 31.22 13.12
N GLY A 870 5.44 32.41 12.91
CA GLY A 870 4.87 33.66 13.41
C GLY A 870 5.03 33.88 14.91
N ASP A 871 5.73 33.02 15.64
CA ASP A 871 5.96 33.18 17.08
C ASP A 871 6.82 34.42 17.34
N ALA A 872 6.36 35.29 18.24
CA ALA A 872 7.00 36.58 18.55
C ALA A 872 7.30 36.65 20.05
N ARG A 873 8.59 36.95 20.41
CA ARG A 873 9.03 37.08 21.80
C ARG A 873 9.81 38.37 22.04
N ALA A 874 9.41 39.09 23.06
CA ALA A 874 10.15 40.27 23.48
C ALA A 874 11.48 39.89 24.14
N VAL A 875 12.54 40.66 23.87
CA VAL A 875 13.81 40.49 24.55
C VAL A 875 13.66 40.94 26.00
N HIS A 876 13.61 40.00 26.95
CA HIS A 876 13.81 40.32 28.36
C HIS A 876 15.32 40.48 28.59
N GLY A 877 15.74 41.70 28.75
CA GLY A 877 17.08 41.99 29.22
C GLY A 877 17.22 41.64 30.71
N GLY A 878 18.26 40.87 31.02
CA GLY A 878 18.68 40.50 32.38
C GLY A 878 19.17 39.04 32.37
N ASP A 879 20.32 38.66 32.56
CA ASP A 879 21.26 38.87 33.67
C ASP A 879 22.66 38.48 33.24
N GLN A 880 23.60 39.28 33.67
CA GLN A 880 25.00 38.90 33.69
C GLN A 880 25.24 38.00 34.92
N GLY A 881 25.87 36.88 34.68
CA GLY A 881 26.31 35.97 35.69
C GLY A 881 27.14 34.85 35.06
#